data_0c54c37c7ec21508f07295fd5e6a436c
#
_entry.id   0c54c37c7ec21508f07295fd5e6a436c
#
_cell.length_a   1.000
_cell.length_b   1.000
_cell.length_c   1.000
_cell.angle_alpha   90.00
_cell.angle_beta   90.00
_cell.angle_gamma   90.00
#
_symmetry.space_group_name_H-M   'P 1'
#
loop_
_entity.id
_entity.type
_entity.pdbx_description
1 polymer ?
#
loop_
_entity_poly.entity_id
_entity_poly.type
_entity_poly.pdbx_seq_one_letter_code
_entity_poly.pdbx_strand_id
1 'polypeptide(L)'
;MRSFLLALCAFVLPASALAQSAPPLPTGKLPDTVKPIAYRLDMTIVPEQERFAGHAEIDVQLKQPAASIFMHGRDLKVSKAVVRIGKRETPVTFTQKTPSGLAQLDFGRTVPAGKMTLKFDYDAAFGDGPSGLYRIKVGDDWYSWSQFQSIDARAAFPSFDEPGYKTPFTVSVTTRPGLVAVSNAPEQGKPLTAGKLVKHRFAATEPLPTYLVAFVTGPFALLEGTVPATPQRAKPLPLRIVATKPYAGQMQYALDGSKKIVALLENYFNQPFPYPKLDQIGSPVMPGAMENAGADIYGDGILFMDESAPTEDKQTFGMVVAHELAHQWFGDVVTPAWWDDIWLNESFANWMGYRIGNEWRPDLNIGVSAIDEAFDAMQIDALGAGRPIHEKITSDANIDAAFDQITYGKGGQVVAMIAAYLGEEKFRDGVRLHMQRYHHGNATTDQFFDSLADAAHDPRVLASLRSFVDQQGVPLVTLKREGGGLTASQSRYAYFGSNLPATQWIIPVCVRRAAVRSCTLLDKPSGAIEARGDGVVVPNAGGWGYYRFDMDPAEWSALIAAAPTLPEGEALAVTDSLWASFYAGKARFPQLAALARSMAAHPASNAALDNGTRLRGLLRRGLISDAATPAFRKLIVDIYGPKLVQLGFDPAVGAHASDTPDRKKLRSDMVQLVAGAGGDATLRAKLTAAADAYLAGDAKALDPQFAQLALSLDIEDKGVPLAKTVAEKGLAGQDPMLRQIAFQAIGASGNPEVARWFLGDFKDPRLPQIGRLYATASFLGSSRTRDIASDFMLTNFDTFSKASGGGGIFSSQAARMFNGLCTNEAADRVNAKLRPQLVNDSTLGLDRAVESIRNCARFKDAKAGEVSAAVVGK
;
A
#
# COMPACT_ATOMS: atom_id res chain seq x y z
N MET A 1 -66.19 -76.25 5.28
CA MET A 1 -65.03 -76.81 5.96
C MET A 1 -63.84 -75.95 5.80
N ARG A 2 -63.30 -75.59 6.92
CA ARG A 2 -62.02 -74.91 7.22
C ARG A 2 -61.81 -73.44 6.69
N SER A 3 -62.12 -72.50 7.57
CA SER A 3 -61.68 -71.06 7.57
C SER A 3 -60.17 -70.93 7.75
N PHE A 4 -59.56 -70.04 7.03
CA PHE A 4 -58.23 -69.52 7.35
C PHE A 4 -58.35 -68.03 7.66
N LEU A 5 -58.14 -67.67 8.96
CA LEU A 5 -57.93 -66.34 9.42
C LEU A 5 -56.51 -65.89 9.03
N LEU A 6 -56.37 -64.79 8.32
CA LEU A 6 -55.10 -64.00 8.15
C LEU A 6 -55.03 -62.91 9.19
N ALA A 7 -54.09 -63.02 10.12
CA ALA A 7 -53.76 -62.01 11.09
C ALA A 7 -52.83 -61.03 10.44
N LEU A 8 -53.25 -59.72 10.32
CA LEU A 8 -52.46 -58.62 9.85
C LEU A 8 -51.61 -58.08 11.00
N CYS A 9 -50.29 -58.43 11.02
CA CYS A 9 -49.33 -57.75 11.91
C CYS A 9 -48.95 -56.40 11.31
N ALA A 10 -49.41 -55.31 11.92
CA ALA A 10 -48.95 -53.96 11.63
C ALA A 10 -47.55 -53.76 12.25
N PHE A 11 -46.52 -53.67 11.40
CA PHE A 11 -45.19 -53.26 11.80
C PHE A 11 -45.22 -51.71 11.91
N VAL A 12 -45.19 -51.18 13.13
CA VAL A 12 -44.90 -49.78 13.42
C VAL A 12 -43.37 -49.60 13.29
N LEU A 13 -42.90 -49.06 12.18
CA LEU A 13 -41.50 -48.62 12.07
C LEU A 13 -41.37 -47.33 12.87
N PRO A 14 -40.35 -47.19 13.76
CA PRO A 14 -40.09 -45.92 14.39
C PRO A 14 -39.56 -44.98 13.29
N ALA A 15 -40.22 -43.83 13.09
CA ALA A 15 -39.70 -42.73 12.28
C ALA A 15 -38.43 -42.20 12.94
N SER A 16 -37.27 -42.65 12.44
CA SER A 16 -35.98 -42.04 12.79
C SER A 16 -36.05 -40.58 12.32
N ALA A 17 -36.19 -39.66 13.24
CA ALA A 17 -35.97 -38.27 13.00
C ALA A 17 -34.52 -38.12 12.51
N LEU A 18 -34.33 -37.97 11.22
CA LEU A 18 -33.07 -37.50 10.64
C LEU A 18 -32.79 -36.14 11.32
N ALA A 19 -31.85 -36.14 12.25
CA ALA A 19 -31.27 -34.87 12.74
C ALA A 19 -30.76 -34.13 11.51
N GLN A 20 -31.46 -33.09 11.09
CA GLN A 20 -30.94 -32.16 10.07
C GLN A 20 -29.61 -31.69 10.61
N SER A 21 -28.55 -32.06 9.93
CA SER A 21 -27.24 -31.49 10.18
C SER A 21 -27.38 -29.98 10.10
N ALA A 22 -26.86 -29.26 11.11
CA ALA A 22 -26.86 -27.79 11.08
C ALA A 22 -26.27 -27.33 9.73
N PRO A 23 -26.88 -26.34 9.08
CA PRO A 23 -26.36 -25.82 7.81
C PRO A 23 -24.89 -25.42 7.98
N PRO A 24 -24.05 -25.67 6.98
CA PRO A 24 -22.63 -25.29 7.06
C PRO A 24 -22.52 -23.79 7.33
N LEU A 25 -21.50 -23.39 8.11
CA LEU A 25 -21.23 -21.98 8.39
C LEU A 25 -20.87 -21.28 7.07
N PRO A 26 -21.40 -20.07 6.82
CA PRO A 26 -20.99 -19.28 5.67
C PRO A 26 -19.49 -18.97 5.73
N THR A 27 -18.85 -19.04 4.57
CA THR A 27 -17.46 -18.61 4.36
C THR A 27 -17.46 -17.39 3.44
N GLY A 28 -16.75 -16.35 3.80
CA GLY A 28 -16.79 -15.08 3.07
C GLY A 28 -18.12 -14.34 3.24
N LYS A 29 -18.93 -14.19 2.19
CA LYS A 29 -20.20 -13.42 2.23
C LYS A 29 -21.23 -14.01 3.18
N LEU A 30 -21.92 -13.11 3.89
CA LEU A 30 -23.11 -13.47 4.66
C LEU A 30 -24.25 -13.91 3.73
N PRO A 31 -25.14 -14.83 4.19
CA PRO A 31 -26.35 -15.16 3.43
C PRO A 31 -27.25 -13.93 3.25
N ASP A 32 -27.83 -13.77 2.06
CA ASP A 32 -28.72 -12.66 1.71
C ASP A 32 -30.14 -12.81 2.32
N THR A 33 -30.18 -13.12 3.60
CA THR A 33 -31.45 -13.31 4.37
C THR A 33 -31.89 -12.05 5.09
N VAL A 34 -30.97 -11.14 5.36
CA VAL A 34 -31.19 -9.89 6.10
C VAL A 34 -30.41 -8.75 5.45
N LYS A 35 -30.99 -7.56 5.42
CA LYS A 35 -30.34 -6.33 4.92
C LYS A 35 -30.31 -5.28 6.04
N PRO A 36 -29.13 -4.76 6.44
CA PRO A 36 -29.07 -3.60 7.33
C PRO A 36 -29.62 -2.35 6.65
N ILE A 37 -30.22 -1.45 7.44
CA ILE A 37 -30.87 -0.21 6.97
C ILE A 37 -30.17 1.00 7.57
N ALA A 38 -29.84 0.96 8.87
CA ALA A 38 -29.18 2.06 9.59
C ALA A 38 -28.54 1.56 10.87
N TYR A 39 -27.45 2.23 11.28
CA TYR A 39 -26.80 2.00 12.58
C TYR A 39 -26.93 3.23 13.48
N ARG A 40 -27.10 2.99 14.78
CA ARG A 40 -26.95 3.96 15.85
C ARG A 40 -25.92 3.37 16.83
N LEU A 41 -24.77 4.03 16.94
CA LEU A 41 -23.64 3.59 17.76
C LEU A 41 -23.40 4.58 18.88
N ASP A 42 -23.52 4.14 20.12
CA ASP A 42 -23.22 4.92 21.33
C ASP A 42 -21.99 4.29 22.00
N MET A 43 -20.83 4.90 21.78
CA MET A 43 -19.54 4.35 22.19
C MET A 43 -19.01 5.07 23.43
N THR A 44 -18.56 4.36 24.42
CA THR A 44 -17.81 4.90 25.56
C THR A 44 -16.33 4.58 25.36
N ILE A 45 -15.55 5.59 24.96
CA ILE A 45 -14.13 5.48 24.58
C ILE A 45 -13.32 6.36 25.53
N VAL A 46 -12.64 5.72 26.49
CA VAL A 46 -11.72 6.37 27.44
C VAL A 46 -10.34 5.76 27.21
N PRO A 47 -9.44 6.43 26.48
CA PRO A 47 -8.20 5.79 26.00
C PRO A 47 -7.27 5.27 27.11
N GLU A 48 -7.37 5.78 28.32
CA GLU A 48 -6.59 5.31 29.49
C GLU A 48 -7.07 3.96 30.01
N GLN A 49 -8.29 3.53 29.67
CA GLN A 49 -8.82 2.23 30.08
C GLN A 49 -8.39 1.15 29.08
N GLU A 50 -8.32 -0.10 29.54
CA GLU A 50 -7.96 -1.24 28.68
C GLU A 50 -9.12 -1.69 27.78
N ARG A 51 -10.32 -1.29 28.10
CA ARG A 51 -11.55 -1.68 27.40
C ARG A 51 -12.42 -0.47 27.10
N PHE A 52 -13.14 -0.55 26.00
CA PHE A 52 -14.23 0.37 25.64
C PHE A 52 -15.57 -0.35 25.77
N ALA A 53 -16.65 0.39 25.84
CA ALA A 53 -18.00 -0.15 25.86
C ALA A 53 -18.83 0.47 24.73
N GLY A 54 -19.84 -0.26 24.26
CA GLY A 54 -20.73 0.19 23.21
C GLY A 54 -22.17 -0.26 23.41
N HIS A 55 -23.09 0.61 22.96
CA HIS A 55 -24.48 0.27 22.69
C HIS A 55 -24.72 0.43 21.18
N ALA A 56 -25.12 -0.66 20.51
CA ALA A 56 -25.42 -0.64 19.08
C ALA A 56 -26.90 -0.97 18.84
N GLU A 57 -27.57 -0.12 18.07
CA GLU A 57 -28.87 -0.42 17.50
C GLU A 57 -28.74 -0.50 15.97
N ILE A 58 -29.19 -1.62 15.38
CA ILE A 58 -29.13 -1.86 13.94
C ILE A 58 -30.54 -2.11 13.42
N ASP A 59 -31.05 -1.20 12.61
CA ASP A 59 -32.31 -1.42 11.92
C ASP A 59 -32.04 -2.33 10.72
N VAL A 60 -32.82 -3.40 10.60
CA VAL A 60 -32.67 -4.42 9.54
C VAL A 60 -34.00 -4.76 8.90
N GLN A 61 -33.93 -5.23 7.65
CA GLN A 61 -35.02 -5.87 6.92
C GLN A 61 -34.72 -7.36 6.81
N LEU A 62 -35.49 -8.19 7.52
CA LEU A 62 -35.48 -9.63 7.32
C LEU A 62 -36.27 -9.96 6.06
N LYS A 63 -35.66 -10.63 5.08
CA LYS A 63 -36.26 -10.89 3.76
C LYS A 63 -37.24 -12.08 3.76
N GLN A 64 -37.01 -13.04 4.64
CA GLN A 64 -37.83 -14.26 4.80
C GLN A 64 -37.89 -14.66 6.28
N PRO A 65 -38.91 -15.43 6.72
CA PRO A 65 -38.96 -15.89 8.10
C PRO A 65 -37.72 -16.70 8.48
N ALA A 66 -37.13 -16.41 9.66
CA ALA A 66 -35.92 -17.10 10.13
C ALA A 66 -35.93 -17.31 11.65
N ALA A 67 -35.34 -18.40 12.12
CA ALA A 67 -35.10 -18.65 13.53
C ALA A 67 -33.77 -18.04 14.00
N SER A 68 -32.83 -17.81 13.09
CA SER A 68 -31.55 -17.15 13.36
C SER A 68 -31.04 -16.44 12.09
N ILE A 69 -30.11 -15.51 12.29
CA ILE A 69 -29.35 -14.83 11.21
C ILE A 69 -27.87 -14.91 11.50
N PHE A 70 -27.05 -14.77 10.45
CA PHE A 70 -25.61 -14.55 10.57
C PHE A 70 -25.28 -13.06 10.47
N MET A 71 -24.31 -12.63 11.24
CA MET A 71 -23.72 -11.30 11.27
C MET A 71 -22.25 -11.41 11.72
N HIS A 72 -21.60 -10.32 12.01
CA HIS A 72 -20.21 -10.32 12.48
C HIS A 72 -20.09 -9.70 13.89
N GLY A 73 -19.12 -10.21 14.64
CA GLY A 73 -18.66 -9.68 15.93
C GLY A 73 -17.52 -10.56 16.43
N ARG A 74 -16.35 -9.92 16.65
CA ARG A 74 -15.12 -10.60 17.05
C ARG A 74 -14.71 -10.13 18.44
N ASP A 75 -14.58 -11.07 19.39
CA ASP A 75 -14.12 -10.86 20.76
C ASP A 75 -14.92 -9.82 21.55
N LEU A 76 -16.17 -9.57 21.16
CA LEU A 76 -17.11 -8.72 21.86
C LEU A 76 -17.72 -9.48 23.05
N LYS A 77 -17.64 -8.90 24.24
CA LYS A 77 -18.38 -9.40 25.42
C LYS A 77 -19.81 -8.82 25.41
N VAL A 78 -20.70 -9.45 24.68
CA VAL A 78 -22.10 -9.03 24.58
C VAL A 78 -22.83 -9.38 25.89
N SER A 79 -23.17 -8.39 26.69
CA SER A 79 -23.88 -8.53 27.96
C SER A 79 -25.41 -8.57 27.78
N LYS A 80 -25.90 -7.97 26.67
CA LYS A 80 -27.32 -7.96 26.33
C LYS A 80 -27.50 -7.96 24.81
N ALA A 81 -28.35 -8.85 24.31
CA ALA A 81 -28.82 -8.84 22.93
C ALA A 81 -30.33 -8.93 22.89
N VAL A 82 -30.98 -8.05 22.14
CA VAL A 82 -32.44 -7.94 22.05
C VAL A 82 -32.84 -7.67 20.60
N VAL A 83 -33.92 -8.30 20.15
CA VAL A 83 -34.64 -7.92 18.93
C VAL A 83 -35.91 -7.13 19.28
N ARG A 84 -36.08 -5.98 18.64
CA ARG A 84 -37.32 -5.16 18.77
C ARG A 84 -38.11 -5.24 17.47
N ILE A 85 -39.38 -5.68 17.59
CA ILE A 85 -40.34 -5.70 16.51
C ILE A 85 -41.55 -4.86 16.94
N GLY A 86 -41.81 -3.73 16.28
CA GLY A 86 -42.75 -2.74 16.73
C GLY A 86 -42.40 -2.20 18.13
N LYS A 87 -43.26 -2.41 19.10
CA LYS A 87 -43.05 -2.00 20.52
C LYS A 87 -42.50 -3.16 21.39
N ARG A 88 -42.45 -4.39 20.87
CA ARG A 88 -42.04 -5.57 21.64
C ARG A 88 -40.54 -5.83 21.53
N GLU A 89 -39.86 -5.91 22.64
CA GLU A 89 -38.50 -6.35 22.76
C GLU A 89 -38.45 -7.81 23.25
N THR A 90 -37.57 -8.62 22.63
CA THR A 90 -37.40 -10.05 23.00
C THR A 90 -35.87 -10.31 23.09
N PRO A 91 -35.39 -10.88 24.22
CA PRO A 91 -34.02 -11.29 24.32
C PRO A 91 -33.67 -12.34 23.25
N VAL A 92 -32.43 -12.26 22.76
CA VAL A 92 -31.88 -13.17 21.73
C VAL A 92 -30.46 -13.57 22.13
N THR A 93 -29.95 -14.64 21.53
CA THR A 93 -28.61 -15.15 21.85
C THR A 93 -27.64 -14.81 20.74
N PHE A 94 -26.61 -14.05 21.08
CA PHE A 94 -25.49 -13.76 20.19
C PHE A 94 -24.34 -14.73 20.48
N THR A 95 -23.83 -15.42 19.44
CA THR A 95 -22.75 -16.40 19.60
C THR A 95 -21.73 -16.26 18.46
N GLN A 96 -20.50 -15.91 18.77
CA GLN A 96 -19.37 -15.98 17.82
C GLN A 96 -19.10 -17.44 17.44
N LYS A 97 -19.01 -17.71 16.12
CA LYS A 97 -18.86 -19.07 15.56
C LYS A 97 -17.46 -19.37 15.05
N THR A 98 -16.74 -18.33 14.60
CA THR A 98 -15.37 -18.47 14.06
C THR A 98 -14.42 -17.49 14.73
N PRO A 99 -13.12 -17.75 14.75
CA PRO A 99 -12.12 -16.79 15.21
C PRO A 99 -12.12 -15.48 14.39
N SER A 100 -12.48 -15.54 13.10
CA SER A 100 -12.57 -14.34 12.24
C SER A 100 -13.77 -13.43 12.57
N GLY A 101 -14.68 -13.88 13.48
CA GLY A 101 -15.80 -13.07 13.95
C GLY A 101 -17.13 -13.30 13.22
N LEU A 102 -17.30 -14.39 12.46
CA LEU A 102 -18.64 -14.79 12.06
C LEU A 102 -19.45 -15.10 13.34
N ALA A 103 -20.63 -14.51 13.47
CA ALA A 103 -21.51 -14.70 14.61
C ALA A 103 -22.93 -15.08 14.17
N GLN A 104 -23.62 -15.81 15.01
CA GLN A 104 -25.02 -16.16 14.84
C GLN A 104 -25.86 -15.46 15.91
N LEU A 105 -26.94 -14.83 15.48
CA LEU A 105 -27.99 -14.29 16.35
C LEU A 105 -29.20 -15.22 16.30
N ASP A 106 -29.44 -15.96 17.37
CA ASP A 106 -30.55 -16.91 17.51
C ASP A 106 -31.74 -16.21 18.17
N PHE A 107 -32.89 -16.20 17.49
CA PHE A 107 -34.13 -15.60 17.98
C PHE A 107 -34.89 -16.48 18.96
N GLY A 108 -34.48 -17.74 19.17
CA GLY A 108 -35.20 -18.73 20.00
C GLY A 108 -36.56 -19.17 19.44
N ARG A 109 -36.95 -18.63 18.32
CA ARG A 109 -38.21 -18.93 17.57
C ARG A 109 -38.11 -18.38 16.16
N THR A 110 -38.93 -18.86 15.26
CA THR A 110 -39.08 -18.25 13.93
C THR A 110 -39.70 -16.87 14.02
N VAL A 111 -38.99 -15.86 13.50
CA VAL A 111 -39.44 -14.48 13.37
C VAL A 111 -39.92 -14.25 11.94
N PRO A 112 -41.09 -13.61 11.70
CA PRO A 112 -41.58 -13.35 10.35
C PRO A 112 -40.69 -12.32 9.61
N ALA A 113 -40.71 -12.37 8.27
CA ALA A 113 -40.13 -11.34 7.44
C ALA A 113 -40.66 -9.94 7.80
N GLY A 114 -39.80 -8.93 7.74
CA GLY A 114 -40.18 -7.57 8.07
C GLY A 114 -39.03 -6.75 8.68
N LYS A 115 -39.36 -5.50 9.03
CA LYS A 115 -38.45 -4.59 9.70
C LYS A 115 -38.34 -4.89 11.19
N MET A 116 -37.10 -4.86 11.70
CA MET A 116 -36.80 -5.00 13.11
C MET A 116 -35.54 -4.22 13.48
N THR A 117 -35.35 -4.00 14.80
CA THR A 117 -34.10 -3.41 15.33
C THR A 117 -33.41 -4.44 16.19
N LEU A 118 -32.13 -4.71 15.89
CA LEU A 118 -31.22 -5.48 16.73
C LEU A 118 -30.54 -4.51 17.70
N LYS A 119 -30.48 -4.86 18.99
CA LYS A 119 -29.86 -4.05 20.03
C LYS A 119 -28.84 -4.87 20.81
N PHE A 120 -27.69 -4.28 21.04
CA PHE A 120 -26.59 -4.92 21.76
C PHE A 120 -25.98 -3.95 22.78
N ASP A 121 -25.75 -4.43 24.02
CA ASP A 121 -24.87 -3.82 24.99
C ASP A 121 -23.65 -4.73 25.11
N TYR A 122 -22.44 -4.15 24.97
CA TYR A 122 -21.20 -4.95 24.92
C TYR A 122 -20.01 -4.13 25.42
N ASP A 123 -18.90 -4.82 25.67
CA ASP A 123 -17.57 -4.26 25.87
C ASP A 123 -16.51 -5.07 25.11
N ALA A 124 -15.41 -4.43 24.74
CA ALA A 124 -14.27 -5.10 24.09
C ALA A 124 -12.94 -4.48 24.50
N ALA A 125 -11.85 -5.23 24.34
CA ALA A 125 -10.51 -4.70 24.57
C ALA A 125 -10.10 -3.75 23.45
N PHE A 126 -9.35 -2.69 23.80
CA PHE A 126 -8.62 -1.94 22.77
C PHE A 126 -7.49 -2.79 22.19
N GLY A 127 -7.24 -2.60 20.89
CA GLY A 127 -6.02 -3.05 20.25
C GLY A 127 -4.79 -2.20 20.70
N ASP A 128 -3.61 -2.71 20.39
CA ASP A 128 -2.31 -2.06 20.61
C ASP A 128 -1.59 -1.70 19.29
N GLY A 129 -2.28 -1.86 18.16
CA GLY A 129 -1.81 -1.56 16.80
C GLY A 129 -2.97 -1.21 15.87
N PRO A 130 -2.71 -0.85 14.60
CA PRO A 130 -3.69 -0.32 13.66
C PRO A 130 -4.66 -1.40 13.12
N SER A 131 -5.49 -1.96 14.00
CA SER A 131 -6.54 -2.93 13.69
C SER A 131 -7.68 -2.80 14.70
N GLY A 132 -8.91 -2.69 14.23
CA GLY A 132 -10.07 -2.47 15.07
C GLY A 132 -10.07 -1.09 15.73
N LEU A 133 -10.55 -1.01 16.97
CA LEU A 133 -10.43 0.19 17.81
C LEU A 133 -9.21 0.02 18.71
N TYR A 134 -8.16 0.81 18.50
CA TYR A 134 -6.88 0.67 19.19
C TYR A 134 -6.49 1.94 19.97
N ARG A 135 -5.56 1.79 20.90
CA ARG A 135 -5.04 2.90 21.71
C ARG A 135 -3.52 2.88 21.76
N ILE A 136 -2.92 4.07 21.75
CA ILE A 136 -1.47 4.25 21.83
C ILE A 136 -1.15 5.34 22.85
N LYS A 137 -0.12 5.12 23.65
CA LYS A 137 0.43 6.13 24.54
C LYS A 137 1.51 6.94 23.83
N VAL A 138 1.34 8.26 23.77
CA VAL A 138 2.31 9.19 23.18
C VAL A 138 2.74 10.17 24.28
N GLY A 139 3.99 10.08 24.72
CA GLY A 139 4.45 10.76 25.92
C GLY A 139 3.68 10.26 27.16
N ASP A 140 3.02 11.17 27.86
CA ASP A 140 2.19 10.84 29.03
C ASP A 140 0.70 10.65 28.70
N ASP A 141 0.28 10.97 27.48
CA ASP A 141 -1.10 10.98 27.06
C ASP A 141 -1.51 9.70 26.32
N TRP A 142 -2.74 9.26 26.54
CA TRP A 142 -3.36 8.18 25.80
C TRP A 142 -4.28 8.72 24.71
N TYR A 143 -4.22 8.09 23.54
CA TYR A 143 -5.04 8.38 22.36
C TYR A 143 -5.64 7.10 21.82
N SER A 144 -6.76 7.19 21.09
CA SER A 144 -7.35 6.05 20.39
C SER A 144 -7.76 6.44 18.96
N TRP A 145 -7.67 5.46 18.06
CA TRP A 145 -8.09 5.52 16.66
C TRP A 145 -8.79 4.22 16.28
N SER A 146 -9.55 4.27 15.21
CA SER A 146 -10.07 3.07 14.53
C SER A 146 -9.28 2.78 13.25
N GLN A 147 -9.14 1.49 12.91
CA GLN A 147 -8.72 1.01 11.60
C GLN A 147 -9.55 -0.23 11.30
N PHE A 148 -10.52 -0.10 10.37
CA PHE A 148 -11.53 -1.14 10.14
C PHE A 148 -11.40 -1.85 8.79
N GLN A 149 -10.63 -1.33 7.87
CA GLN A 149 -10.33 -2.02 6.61
C GLN A 149 -9.35 -3.18 6.89
N SER A 150 -9.64 -4.36 6.38
CA SER A 150 -10.77 -4.70 5.53
C SER A 150 -12.03 -5.11 6.32
N ILE A 151 -11.91 -5.91 7.39
CA ILE A 151 -13.01 -6.57 8.13
C ILE A 151 -12.85 -6.44 9.65
N ASP A 152 -12.33 -5.33 10.14
CA ASP A 152 -12.03 -5.12 11.56
C ASP A 152 -13.08 -4.27 12.31
N ALA A 153 -14.11 -3.76 11.62
CA ALA A 153 -15.25 -3.12 12.29
C ALA A 153 -15.96 -4.10 13.25
N ARG A 154 -15.96 -5.37 12.93
CA ARG A 154 -16.52 -6.45 13.76
C ARG A 154 -15.84 -6.64 15.11
N ALA A 155 -14.61 -6.11 15.29
CA ALA A 155 -13.93 -6.08 16.58
C ALA A 155 -14.32 -4.86 17.44
N ALA A 156 -14.98 -3.88 16.85
CA ALA A 156 -15.42 -2.66 17.52
C ALA A 156 -16.93 -2.63 17.84
N PHE A 157 -17.76 -3.22 16.99
CA PHE A 157 -19.20 -3.32 17.19
C PHE A 157 -19.83 -4.48 16.41
N PRO A 158 -20.96 -5.07 16.90
CA PRO A 158 -21.73 -6.05 16.13
C PRO A 158 -22.19 -5.43 14.80
N SER A 159 -21.97 -6.13 13.67
CA SER A 159 -22.16 -5.52 12.35
C SER A 159 -22.48 -6.54 11.25
N PHE A 160 -22.90 -6.02 10.09
CA PHE A 160 -22.87 -6.70 8.81
C PHE A 160 -21.63 -6.16 8.07
N ASP A 161 -20.48 -6.71 8.38
CA ASP A 161 -19.15 -6.16 8.05
C ASP A 161 -18.69 -6.59 6.65
N GLU A 162 -19.39 -6.05 5.65
CA GLU A 162 -19.17 -6.28 4.22
C GLU A 162 -19.32 -4.97 3.43
N PRO A 163 -18.53 -4.73 2.39
CA PRO A 163 -18.57 -3.49 1.62
C PRO A 163 -19.92 -3.29 0.88
N GLY A 164 -20.62 -4.37 0.56
CA GLY A 164 -21.93 -4.35 -0.10
C GLY A 164 -23.07 -3.79 0.74
N TYR A 165 -22.88 -3.65 2.06
CA TYR A 165 -23.91 -3.11 2.96
C TYR A 165 -23.63 -1.66 3.32
N LYS A 166 -24.04 -0.73 2.45
CA LYS A 166 -23.96 0.71 2.72
C LYS A 166 -25.20 1.19 3.47
N THR A 167 -24.98 1.85 4.61
CA THR A 167 -26.04 2.36 5.49
C THR A 167 -25.63 3.67 6.14
N PRO A 168 -26.58 4.55 6.54
CA PRO A 168 -26.24 5.70 7.38
C PRO A 168 -25.88 5.25 8.81
N PHE A 169 -24.89 5.92 9.39
CA PHE A 169 -24.45 5.77 10.77
C PHE A 169 -24.76 7.04 11.57
N THR A 170 -25.40 6.90 12.72
CA THR A 170 -25.52 7.97 13.74
C THR A 170 -24.66 7.58 14.91
N VAL A 171 -23.62 8.37 15.16
CA VAL A 171 -22.58 8.06 16.16
C VAL A 171 -22.67 9.02 17.33
N SER A 172 -22.45 8.51 18.54
CA SER A 172 -22.09 9.30 19.71
C SER A 172 -20.89 8.69 20.42
N VAL A 173 -19.99 9.54 20.94
CA VAL A 173 -18.80 9.13 21.68
C VAL A 173 -18.82 9.77 23.06
N THR A 174 -18.83 8.93 24.10
CA THR A 174 -18.73 9.36 25.49
C THR A 174 -17.28 9.17 25.95
N THR A 175 -16.67 10.26 26.43
CA THR A 175 -15.25 10.26 26.85
C THR A 175 -15.01 11.21 28.01
N ARG A 176 -13.76 11.37 28.47
CA ARG A 176 -13.41 12.33 29.53
C ARG A 176 -13.55 13.78 29.06
N PRO A 177 -13.92 14.70 29.96
CA PRO A 177 -13.87 16.14 29.67
C PRO A 177 -12.49 16.58 29.20
N GLY A 178 -12.45 17.46 28.20
CA GLY A 178 -11.21 18.02 27.63
C GLY A 178 -10.55 17.17 26.55
N LEU A 179 -11.05 15.96 26.27
CA LEU A 179 -10.61 15.19 25.09
C LEU A 179 -11.39 15.60 23.85
N VAL A 180 -10.70 15.55 22.71
CA VAL A 180 -11.31 15.68 21.38
C VAL A 180 -11.92 14.34 20.99
N ALA A 181 -13.11 14.37 20.40
CA ALA A 181 -13.70 13.23 19.71
C ALA A 181 -13.95 13.59 18.25
N VAL A 182 -13.59 12.69 17.34
CA VAL A 182 -13.79 12.83 15.89
C VAL A 182 -14.52 11.59 15.37
N SER A 183 -15.44 11.81 14.44
CA SER A 183 -16.07 10.76 13.63
C SER A 183 -16.30 11.27 12.20
N ASN A 184 -16.92 10.46 11.33
CA ASN A 184 -17.13 10.77 9.91
C ASN A 184 -17.93 12.07 9.68
N ALA A 185 -19.00 12.28 10.45
CA ALA A 185 -19.90 13.43 10.29
C ALA A 185 -19.56 14.58 11.27
N PRO A 186 -20.05 15.79 11.03
CA PRO A 186 -19.87 16.93 11.94
C PRO A 186 -20.48 16.70 13.32
N GLU A 187 -19.81 17.21 14.36
CA GLU A 187 -20.35 17.22 15.72
C GLU A 187 -21.58 18.13 15.83
N GLN A 188 -22.62 17.69 16.53
CA GLN A 188 -23.89 18.41 16.73
C GLN A 188 -23.93 19.10 18.08
N GLY A 189 -23.68 20.41 18.08
CA GLY A 189 -23.73 21.25 19.27
C GLY A 189 -22.54 20.99 20.21
N LYS A 190 -22.67 21.40 21.48
CA LYS A 190 -21.65 21.16 22.51
C LYS A 190 -21.80 19.78 23.12
N PRO A 191 -20.69 19.14 23.59
CA PRO A 191 -20.76 17.90 24.34
C PRO A 191 -21.71 18.01 25.54
N LEU A 192 -22.47 16.96 25.78
CA LEU A 192 -23.41 16.88 26.89
C LEU A 192 -22.76 16.22 28.11
N THR A 193 -23.03 16.74 29.32
CA THR A 193 -22.57 16.09 30.57
C THR A 193 -23.19 14.70 30.70
N ALA A 194 -22.38 13.69 30.96
CA ALA A 194 -22.76 12.30 31.16
C ALA A 194 -22.07 11.75 32.43
N GLY A 195 -22.58 12.16 33.62
CA GLY A 195 -21.91 11.86 34.89
C GLY A 195 -20.56 12.58 35.02
N LYS A 196 -19.46 11.82 35.15
CA LYS A 196 -18.08 12.33 35.15
C LYS A 196 -17.48 12.43 33.74
N LEU A 197 -18.21 12.03 32.71
CA LEU A 197 -17.83 12.02 31.29
C LEU A 197 -18.62 13.09 30.52
N VAL A 198 -18.27 13.25 29.25
CA VAL A 198 -18.99 14.08 28.28
C VAL A 198 -19.33 13.25 27.05
N LYS A 199 -20.49 13.51 26.45
CA LYS A 199 -21.01 12.82 25.28
C LYS A 199 -21.00 13.76 24.09
N HIS A 200 -20.17 13.44 23.11
CA HIS A 200 -20.12 14.05 21.78
C HIS A 200 -21.18 13.37 20.89
N ARG A 201 -21.92 14.14 20.11
CA ARG A 201 -22.95 13.62 19.20
C ARG A 201 -22.64 14.09 17.79
N PHE A 202 -22.68 13.17 16.84
CA PHE A 202 -22.39 13.47 15.44
C PHE A 202 -23.69 13.38 14.60
N ALA A 203 -23.72 14.12 13.49
CA ALA A 203 -24.81 14.02 12.52
C ALA A 203 -24.84 12.60 11.91
N ALA A 204 -25.97 12.23 11.31
CA ALA A 204 -26.01 11.01 10.53
C ALA A 204 -25.11 11.14 9.28
N THR A 205 -24.42 10.06 8.93
CA THR A 205 -23.61 10.01 7.71
C THR A 205 -24.49 9.79 6.48
N GLU A 206 -23.96 10.08 5.30
CA GLU A 206 -24.43 9.44 4.08
C GLU A 206 -24.22 7.92 4.18
N PRO A 207 -24.82 7.09 3.31
CA PRO A 207 -24.64 5.65 3.37
C PRO A 207 -23.19 5.21 3.18
N LEU A 208 -22.60 4.54 4.18
CA LEU A 208 -21.25 4.04 4.22
C LEU A 208 -21.23 2.52 4.50
N PRO A 209 -20.21 1.77 4.01
CA PRO A 209 -19.87 0.47 4.55
C PRO A 209 -19.20 0.61 5.92
N THR A 210 -19.15 -0.47 6.68
CA THR A 210 -18.57 -0.50 8.03
C THR A 210 -17.11 -0.14 8.09
N TYR A 211 -16.32 -0.51 7.08
CA TYR A 211 -14.88 -0.29 7.08
C TYR A 211 -14.49 1.20 7.00
N LEU A 212 -15.39 2.08 6.52
CA LEU A 212 -15.15 3.53 6.43
C LEU A 212 -15.52 4.30 7.71
N VAL A 213 -16.11 3.64 8.71
CA VAL A 213 -16.48 4.29 9.96
C VAL A 213 -15.25 4.66 10.78
N ALA A 214 -15.22 5.88 11.33
CA ALA A 214 -14.10 6.37 12.12
C ALA A 214 -14.50 6.74 13.57
N PHE A 215 -13.64 6.35 14.51
CA PHE A 215 -13.64 6.80 15.91
C PHE A 215 -12.25 7.23 16.31
N VAL A 216 -12.09 8.48 16.71
CA VAL A 216 -10.81 9.02 17.17
C VAL A 216 -11.03 9.82 18.44
N THR A 217 -10.26 9.54 19.50
CA THR A 217 -10.43 10.20 20.80
C THR A 217 -9.10 10.39 21.50
N GLY A 218 -8.85 11.60 22.01
CA GLY A 218 -7.61 11.92 22.72
C GLY A 218 -7.41 13.41 22.96
N PRO A 219 -6.33 13.80 23.66
CA PRO A 219 -5.97 15.21 23.86
C PRO A 219 -5.22 15.80 22.64
N PHE A 220 -5.85 15.69 21.46
CA PHE A 220 -5.28 16.14 20.18
C PHE A 220 -5.10 17.66 20.11
N ALA A 221 -4.06 18.08 19.39
CA ALA A 221 -3.95 19.43 18.84
C ALA A 221 -4.77 19.51 17.55
N LEU A 222 -5.43 20.66 17.35
CA LEU A 222 -6.28 20.92 16.19
C LEU A 222 -5.78 22.16 15.45
N LEU A 223 -5.69 22.06 14.11
CA LEU A 223 -5.50 23.22 13.23
C LEU A 223 -6.72 23.30 12.31
N GLU A 224 -7.53 24.35 12.49
CA GLU A 224 -8.76 24.54 11.74
C GLU A 224 -8.53 25.44 10.52
N GLY A 225 -9.22 25.14 9.45
CA GLY A 225 -9.19 25.90 8.21
C GLY A 225 -10.42 25.61 7.34
N THR A 226 -10.41 26.11 6.14
CA THR A 226 -11.44 25.84 5.14
C THR A 226 -10.84 25.67 3.76
N VAL A 227 -11.38 24.76 2.96
CA VAL A 227 -11.18 24.75 1.52
C VAL A 227 -12.11 25.82 0.93
N PRO A 228 -11.60 26.83 0.20
CA PRO A 228 -12.44 27.84 -0.45
C PRO A 228 -13.52 27.24 -1.33
N ALA A 229 -14.58 27.99 -1.61
CA ALA A 229 -15.58 27.62 -2.60
C ALA A 229 -14.94 27.37 -3.97
N THR A 230 -15.46 26.39 -4.70
CA THR A 230 -15.00 26.03 -6.05
C THR A 230 -16.18 26.09 -7.03
N PRO A 231 -15.96 26.01 -8.34
CA PRO A 231 -17.06 25.91 -9.29
C PRO A 231 -18.03 24.77 -9.03
N GLN A 232 -17.54 23.69 -8.43
CA GLN A 232 -18.33 22.50 -8.08
C GLN A 232 -19.03 22.61 -6.73
N ARG A 233 -18.50 23.45 -5.82
CA ARG A 233 -19.00 23.60 -4.43
C ARG A 233 -19.09 25.06 -4.02
N ALA A 234 -20.31 25.58 -3.95
CA ALA A 234 -20.58 26.99 -3.67
C ALA A 234 -20.23 27.45 -2.23
N LYS A 235 -20.13 26.53 -1.27
CA LYS A 235 -19.81 26.84 0.14
C LYS A 235 -18.39 26.38 0.47
N PRO A 236 -17.65 27.14 1.33
CA PRO A 236 -16.40 26.64 1.89
C PRO A 236 -16.59 25.31 2.61
N LEU A 237 -15.60 24.39 2.48
CA LEU A 237 -15.58 23.12 3.20
C LEU A 237 -14.77 23.28 4.48
N PRO A 238 -15.32 22.97 5.66
CA PRO A 238 -14.53 22.89 6.89
C PRO A 238 -13.43 21.82 6.75
N LEU A 239 -12.19 22.20 7.07
CA LEU A 239 -11.03 21.32 7.04
C LEU A 239 -10.28 21.44 8.36
N ARG A 240 -9.99 20.32 9.02
CA ARG A 240 -9.16 20.29 10.23
C ARG A 240 -8.01 19.30 10.05
N ILE A 241 -6.85 19.68 10.58
CA ILE A 241 -5.73 18.78 10.78
C ILE A 241 -5.71 18.40 12.27
N VAL A 242 -5.63 17.11 12.56
CA VAL A 242 -5.73 16.54 13.90
C VAL A 242 -4.43 15.81 14.21
N ALA A 243 -3.67 16.27 15.18
CA ALA A 243 -2.33 15.78 15.49
C ALA A 243 -2.18 15.40 16.97
N THR A 244 -1.36 14.43 17.28
CA THR A 244 -0.86 14.25 18.65
C THR A 244 0.01 15.47 19.02
N LYS A 245 0.12 15.77 20.32
CA LYS A 245 0.82 16.98 20.81
C LYS A 245 2.22 17.18 20.24
N PRO A 246 3.07 16.15 20.06
CA PRO A 246 4.41 16.33 19.50
C PRO A 246 4.43 16.90 18.06
N TYR A 247 3.34 16.80 17.31
CA TYR A 247 3.24 17.28 15.92
C TYR A 247 2.44 18.58 15.77
N ALA A 248 2.01 19.21 16.87
CA ALA A 248 1.21 20.44 16.85
C ALA A 248 1.83 21.61 16.03
N GLY A 249 3.16 21.66 15.93
CA GLY A 249 3.88 22.67 15.14
C GLY A 249 4.07 22.34 13.65
N GLN A 250 3.67 21.16 13.18
CA GLN A 250 3.95 20.65 11.81
C GLN A 250 2.68 20.42 10.97
N MET A 251 1.54 20.99 11.37
CA MET A 251 0.24 20.76 10.72
C MET A 251 -0.03 21.66 9.51
N GLN A 252 0.70 22.79 9.37
CA GLN A 252 0.38 23.83 8.37
C GLN A 252 0.57 23.33 6.94
N TYR A 253 1.61 22.53 6.69
CA TYR A 253 1.89 21.97 5.36
C TYR A 253 0.72 21.11 4.85
N ALA A 254 0.19 20.23 5.72
CA ALA A 254 -0.97 19.40 5.43
C ALA A 254 -2.22 20.25 5.14
N LEU A 255 -2.50 21.27 5.96
CA LEU A 255 -3.65 22.15 5.76
C LEU A 255 -3.62 22.84 4.38
N ASP A 256 -2.47 23.38 3.99
CA ASP A 256 -2.35 24.15 2.74
C ASP A 256 -2.28 23.23 1.50
N GLY A 257 -1.65 22.07 1.62
CA GLY A 257 -1.61 21.05 0.56
C GLY A 257 -2.99 20.48 0.25
N SER A 258 -3.72 20.07 1.28
CA SER A 258 -5.04 19.45 1.13
C SER A 258 -6.09 20.37 0.53
N LYS A 259 -6.05 21.69 0.83
CA LYS A 259 -6.94 22.67 0.18
C LYS A 259 -6.83 22.63 -1.35
N LYS A 260 -5.61 22.54 -1.87
CA LYS A 260 -5.35 22.52 -3.31
C LYS A 260 -5.74 21.17 -3.93
N ILE A 261 -5.39 20.06 -3.26
CA ILE A 261 -5.68 18.69 -3.72
C ILE A 261 -7.19 18.46 -3.83
N VAL A 262 -7.98 18.87 -2.82
CA VAL A 262 -9.46 18.79 -2.86
C VAL A 262 -10.01 19.54 -4.08
N ALA A 263 -9.54 20.77 -4.33
CA ALA A 263 -10.03 21.55 -5.47
C ALA A 263 -9.70 20.90 -6.82
N LEU A 264 -8.53 20.27 -6.97
CA LEU A 264 -8.15 19.53 -8.17
C LEU A 264 -9.03 18.30 -8.39
N LEU A 265 -9.33 17.55 -7.32
CA LEU A 265 -10.22 16.38 -7.39
C LEU A 265 -11.66 16.77 -7.71
N GLU A 266 -12.22 17.82 -7.08
CA GLU A 266 -13.53 18.37 -7.42
C GLU A 266 -13.62 18.73 -8.92
N ASN A 267 -12.57 19.33 -9.47
CA ASN A 267 -12.49 19.64 -10.90
C ASN A 267 -12.44 18.38 -11.76
N TYR A 268 -11.64 17.37 -11.38
CA TYR A 268 -11.53 16.11 -12.13
C TYR A 268 -12.86 15.39 -12.20
N PHE A 269 -13.51 15.14 -11.04
CA PHE A 269 -14.79 14.46 -10.96
C PHE A 269 -15.98 15.32 -11.46
N ASN A 270 -15.81 16.63 -11.53
CA ASN A 270 -16.87 17.63 -11.76
C ASN A 270 -18.02 17.48 -10.74
N GLN A 271 -17.67 17.22 -9.49
CA GLN A 271 -18.58 17.05 -8.36
C GLN A 271 -18.00 17.73 -7.13
N PRO A 272 -18.83 18.26 -6.20
CA PRO A 272 -18.33 18.79 -4.94
C PRO A 272 -17.72 17.66 -4.10
N PHE A 273 -16.87 18.04 -3.13
CA PHE A 273 -16.44 17.11 -2.08
C PHE A 273 -17.69 16.52 -1.40
N PRO A 274 -17.80 15.17 -1.28
CA PRO A 274 -19.07 14.52 -0.99
C PRO A 274 -19.54 14.63 0.45
N TYR A 275 -18.65 15.02 1.37
CA TYR A 275 -18.97 15.06 2.80
C TYR A 275 -18.99 16.50 3.34
N PRO A 276 -19.73 16.76 4.45
CA PRO A 276 -19.93 18.12 4.98
C PRO A 276 -18.69 18.71 5.67
N LYS A 277 -17.66 17.93 5.92
CA LYS A 277 -16.38 18.35 6.51
C LYS A 277 -15.28 17.36 6.07
N LEU A 278 -14.02 17.77 6.25
CA LEU A 278 -12.85 16.92 6.13
C LEU A 278 -11.96 17.09 7.37
N ASP A 279 -11.68 15.99 8.05
CA ASP A 279 -10.65 15.90 9.07
C ASP A 279 -9.52 15.00 8.54
N GLN A 280 -8.27 15.48 8.62
CA GLN A 280 -7.08 14.68 8.32
C GLN A 280 -6.32 14.45 9.62
N ILE A 281 -6.11 13.18 9.96
CA ILE A 281 -5.79 12.75 11.31
C ILE A 281 -4.49 11.96 11.29
N GLY A 282 -3.49 12.39 12.07
CA GLY A 282 -2.25 11.63 12.23
C GLY A 282 -2.36 10.50 13.24
N SER A 283 -1.65 9.41 12.99
CA SER A 283 -1.48 8.28 13.90
C SER A 283 -0.03 7.79 13.91
N PRO A 284 0.60 7.60 15.08
CA PRO A 284 2.01 7.23 15.18
C PRO A 284 2.33 5.78 14.75
N VAL A 285 1.30 4.96 14.59
CA VAL A 285 1.45 3.54 14.24
C VAL A 285 0.82 3.15 12.92
N MET A 286 0.15 4.08 12.23
CA MET A 286 -0.41 3.85 10.90
C MET A 286 0.72 3.77 9.88
N PRO A 287 0.92 2.63 9.17
CA PRO A 287 2.04 2.48 8.25
C PRO A 287 1.82 3.16 6.89
N GLY A 288 0.58 3.48 6.57
CA GLY A 288 0.11 4.16 5.36
C GLY A 288 -0.95 5.18 5.70
N ALA A 289 -2.09 5.09 5.01
CA ALA A 289 -3.25 5.93 5.30
C ALA A 289 -4.56 5.13 5.13
N MET A 290 -5.70 5.79 5.39
CA MET A 290 -7.03 5.21 5.32
C MET A 290 -8.05 6.28 4.98
N GLU A 291 -8.89 6.00 4.00
CA GLU A 291 -9.88 6.86 3.38
C GLU A 291 -11.18 7.03 4.18
N ASN A 292 -11.19 6.92 5.49
CA ASN A 292 -12.42 7.05 6.28
C ASN A 292 -13.24 8.28 5.84
N ALA A 293 -14.49 8.08 5.41
CA ALA A 293 -15.33 9.10 4.79
C ALA A 293 -15.36 10.41 5.57
N GLY A 294 -14.80 11.47 5.03
CA GLY A 294 -14.65 12.78 5.66
C GLY A 294 -13.75 12.83 6.91
N ALA A 295 -12.95 11.80 7.20
CA ALA A 295 -12.12 11.68 8.40
C ALA A 295 -10.88 10.79 8.16
N ASP A 296 -10.08 11.11 7.14
CA ASP A 296 -8.92 10.33 6.71
C ASP A 296 -7.86 10.20 7.81
N ILE A 297 -7.27 9.00 7.96
CA ILE A 297 -6.24 8.73 8.96
C ILE A 297 -4.93 8.39 8.25
N TYR A 298 -3.84 9.05 8.64
CA TYR A 298 -2.51 8.93 8.04
C TYR A 298 -1.45 8.56 9.07
N GLY A 299 -0.39 7.90 8.64
CA GLY A 299 0.84 7.84 9.42
C GLY A 299 1.41 9.24 9.65
N ASP A 300 1.87 9.52 10.87
CA ASP A 300 2.42 10.84 11.25
C ASP A 300 3.51 11.32 10.28
N GLY A 301 4.40 10.42 9.82
CA GLY A 301 5.49 10.75 8.89
C GLY A 301 5.03 11.07 7.47
N ILE A 302 3.79 10.76 7.10
CA ILE A 302 3.18 11.12 5.82
C ILE A 302 2.57 12.52 5.91
N LEU A 303 1.83 12.81 7.01
CA LEU A 303 1.00 14.00 7.11
C LEU A 303 1.75 15.21 7.67
N PHE A 304 2.68 15.00 8.63
CA PHE A 304 3.30 16.10 9.39
C PHE A 304 4.72 16.39 8.95
N MET A 305 4.91 17.54 8.35
CA MET A 305 6.19 18.08 7.89
C MET A 305 6.11 19.59 7.74
N ASP A 306 7.24 20.19 7.38
CA ASP A 306 7.34 21.59 6.97
C ASP A 306 8.07 21.74 5.62
N GLU A 307 8.28 22.97 5.17
CA GLU A 307 8.93 23.23 3.89
C GLU A 307 10.42 22.82 3.84
N SER A 308 11.05 22.52 4.97
CA SER A 308 12.44 22.03 5.01
C SER A 308 12.55 20.51 4.78
N ALA A 309 11.42 19.78 4.79
CA ALA A 309 11.38 18.33 4.61
C ALA A 309 12.03 17.89 3.28
N PRO A 310 12.64 16.71 3.24
CA PRO A 310 13.19 16.12 2.02
C PRO A 310 12.18 16.07 0.88
N THR A 311 12.68 16.09 -0.36
CA THR A 311 11.83 16.03 -1.56
C THR A 311 10.97 14.77 -1.58
N GLU A 312 11.51 13.61 -1.14
CA GLU A 312 10.79 12.33 -1.07
C GLU A 312 9.60 12.38 -0.12
N ASP A 313 9.74 13.01 1.04
CA ASP A 313 8.64 13.13 2.00
C ASP A 313 7.50 13.97 1.42
N LYS A 314 7.83 15.06 0.70
CA LYS A 314 6.86 15.90 -0.01
C LYS A 314 6.19 15.16 -1.18
N GLN A 315 6.93 14.32 -1.90
CA GLN A 315 6.39 13.45 -2.95
C GLN A 315 5.40 12.44 -2.34
N THR A 316 5.79 11.80 -1.24
CA THR A 316 4.94 10.86 -0.49
C THR A 316 3.67 11.54 0.00
N PHE A 317 3.78 12.71 0.64
CA PHE A 317 2.61 13.50 1.04
C PHE A 317 1.66 13.76 -0.14
N GLY A 318 2.18 14.29 -1.25
CA GLY A 318 1.36 14.65 -2.41
C GLY A 318 0.65 13.45 -3.03
N MET A 319 1.34 12.32 -3.15
CA MET A 319 0.79 11.09 -3.69
C MET A 319 -0.26 10.48 -2.73
N VAL A 320 0.08 10.29 -1.45
CA VAL A 320 -0.81 9.59 -0.51
C VAL A 320 -2.03 10.44 -0.17
N VAL A 321 -1.87 11.75 0.10
CA VAL A 321 -3.03 12.61 0.38
C VAL A 321 -3.97 12.71 -0.84
N ALA A 322 -3.43 12.74 -2.06
CA ALA A 322 -4.28 12.74 -3.25
C ALA A 322 -4.96 11.38 -3.49
N HIS A 323 -4.31 10.27 -3.09
CA HIS A 323 -4.87 8.92 -3.11
C HIS A 323 -6.09 8.80 -2.17
N GLU A 324 -5.91 9.10 -0.87
CA GLU A 324 -6.98 9.00 0.13
C GLU A 324 -8.15 9.97 -0.19
N LEU A 325 -7.83 11.17 -0.64
CA LEU A 325 -8.87 12.13 -1.04
C LEU A 325 -9.59 11.72 -2.33
N ALA A 326 -8.95 10.97 -3.25
CA ALA A 326 -9.63 10.45 -4.44
C ALA A 326 -10.65 9.36 -4.07
N HIS A 327 -10.35 8.55 -3.06
CA HIS A 327 -11.27 7.56 -2.52
C HIS A 327 -12.59 8.16 -2.03
N GLN A 328 -12.60 9.41 -1.57
CA GLN A 328 -13.82 10.06 -1.08
C GLN A 328 -14.94 10.04 -2.15
N TRP A 329 -14.57 10.00 -3.45
CA TRP A 329 -15.48 9.74 -4.57
C TRP A 329 -15.44 8.28 -4.99
N PHE A 330 -14.24 7.78 -5.39
CA PHE A 330 -14.05 6.45 -5.97
C PHE A 330 -13.61 5.45 -4.89
N GLY A 331 -14.56 4.86 -4.22
CA GLY A 331 -14.40 3.99 -3.04
C GLY A 331 -15.52 4.24 -2.03
N ASP A 332 -15.74 5.51 -1.68
CA ASP A 332 -16.69 5.91 -0.66
C ASP A 332 -18.06 6.19 -1.26
N VAL A 333 -18.18 7.12 -2.22
CA VAL A 333 -19.45 7.39 -2.90
C VAL A 333 -19.86 6.19 -3.73
N VAL A 334 -18.96 5.62 -4.53
CA VAL A 334 -19.17 4.36 -5.24
C VAL A 334 -18.23 3.32 -4.65
N THR A 335 -18.80 2.33 -3.96
CA THR A 335 -18.06 1.30 -3.19
C THR A 335 -18.09 -0.03 -3.94
N PRO A 336 -17.04 -0.90 -3.86
CA PRO A 336 -17.07 -2.23 -4.45
C PRO A 336 -18.25 -3.06 -3.92
N ALA A 337 -18.82 -3.90 -4.78
CA ALA A 337 -19.91 -4.79 -4.39
C ALA A 337 -19.41 -5.92 -3.46
N TRP A 338 -18.14 -6.30 -3.60
CA TRP A 338 -17.43 -7.27 -2.77
C TRP A 338 -15.92 -7.06 -2.89
N TRP A 339 -15.16 -7.72 -2.07
CA TRP A 339 -13.69 -7.63 -2.02
C TRP A 339 -12.99 -8.11 -3.31
N ASP A 340 -13.64 -8.90 -4.17
CA ASP A 340 -13.14 -9.24 -5.53
C ASP A 340 -12.84 -7.97 -6.33
N ASP A 341 -13.67 -6.94 -6.14
CA ASP A 341 -13.63 -5.67 -6.87
C ASP A 341 -12.83 -4.57 -6.14
N ILE A 342 -12.16 -4.87 -5.01
CA ILE A 342 -11.43 -3.85 -4.23
C ILE A 342 -10.32 -3.19 -5.04
N TRP A 343 -9.76 -3.90 -6.02
CA TRP A 343 -8.77 -3.35 -6.91
C TRP A 343 -9.25 -2.10 -7.66
N LEU A 344 -10.55 -1.98 -7.92
CA LEU A 344 -11.12 -0.78 -8.56
C LEU A 344 -10.84 0.47 -7.73
N ASN A 345 -11.08 0.41 -6.42
CA ASN A 345 -10.79 1.51 -5.52
C ASN A 345 -9.30 1.80 -5.51
N GLU A 346 -8.49 0.80 -5.17
CA GLU A 346 -7.07 0.96 -4.90
C GLU A 346 -6.27 1.33 -6.15
N SER A 347 -6.53 0.64 -7.28
CA SER A 347 -5.82 0.94 -8.53
C SER A 347 -6.17 2.31 -9.10
N PHE A 348 -7.45 2.68 -9.00
CA PHE A 348 -7.90 3.99 -9.49
C PHE A 348 -7.36 5.10 -8.59
N ALA A 349 -7.47 4.97 -7.26
CA ALA A 349 -6.95 5.96 -6.32
C ALA A 349 -5.42 6.07 -6.39
N ASN A 350 -4.70 4.95 -6.60
CA ASN A 350 -3.26 4.95 -6.81
C ASN A 350 -2.88 5.77 -8.05
N TRP A 351 -3.55 5.53 -9.17
CA TRP A 351 -3.36 6.32 -10.39
C TRP A 351 -3.70 7.80 -10.17
N MET A 352 -4.81 8.11 -9.48
CA MET A 352 -5.20 9.50 -9.15
C MET A 352 -4.21 10.16 -8.18
N GLY A 353 -3.68 9.43 -7.22
CA GLY A 353 -2.68 9.91 -6.28
C GLY A 353 -1.45 10.46 -7.00
N TYR A 354 -0.90 9.70 -7.93
CA TYR A 354 0.22 10.14 -8.77
C TYR A 354 -0.15 11.29 -9.69
N ARG A 355 -1.30 11.23 -10.32
CA ARG A 355 -1.78 12.25 -11.25
C ARG A 355 -2.02 13.58 -10.54
N ILE A 356 -2.88 13.59 -9.53
CA ILE A 356 -3.28 14.81 -8.81
C ILE A 356 -2.13 15.35 -7.95
N GLY A 357 -1.31 14.46 -7.36
CA GLY A 357 -0.08 14.86 -6.69
C GLY A 357 0.88 15.63 -7.62
N ASN A 358 1.00 15.17 -8.87
CA ASN A 358 1.80 15.87 -9.89
C ASN A 358 1.16 17.20 -10.35
N GLU A 359 -0.16 17.28 -10.46
CA GLU A 359 -0.87 18.53 -10.77
C GLU A 359 -0.77 19.53 -9.60
N TRP A 360 -0.79 19.06 -8.36
CA TRP A 360 -0.62 19.87 -7.15
C TRP A 360 0.76 20.52 -7.07
N ARG A 361 1.82 19.74 -7.33
CA ARG A 361 3.22 20.19 -7.28
C ARG A 361 4.01 19.58 -8.44
N PRO A 362 3.91 20.16 -9.67
CA PRO A 362 4.64 19.66 -10.84
C PRO A 362 6.17 19.67 -10.67
N ASP A 363 6.68 20.58 -9.83
CA ASP A 363 8.09 20.69 -9.50
C ASP A 363 8.64 19.50 -8.67
N LEU A 364 7.76 18.72 -8.05
CA LEU A 364 8.11 17.48 -7.32
C LEU A 364 8.17 16.26 -8.24
N ASN A 365 7.64 16.31 -9.46
CA ASN A 365 7.65 15.21 -10.44
C ASN A 365 7.06 13.89 -9.89
N ILE A 366 5.97 14.00 -9.15
CA ILE A 366 5.34 12.86 -8.44
C ILE A 366 4.85 11.80 -9.43
N GLY A 367 4.31 12.21 -10.59
CA GLY A 367 3.67 11.34 -11.56
C GLY A 367 4.59 10.26 -12.14
N VAL A 368 5.89 10.51 -12.22
CA VAL A 368 6.86 9.54 -12.77
C VAL A 368 7.08 8.34 -11.84
N SER A 369 6.91 8.51 -10.53
CA SER A 369 7.08 7.43 -9.56
C SER A 369 6.04 6.29 -9.74
N ALA A 370 4.90 6.55 -10.41
CA ALA A 370 3.95 5.52 -10.82
C ALA A 370 4.59 4.45 -11.73
N ILE A 371 5.54 4.86 -12.58
CA ILE A 371 6.24 3.96 -13.51
C ILE A 371 7.18 3.03 -12.74
N ASP A 372 7.89 3.54 -11.74
CA ASP A 372 8.76 2.74 -10.88
C ASP A 372 7.95 1.72 -10.07
N GLU A 373 6.83 2.13 -9.51
CA GLU A 373 5.91 1.23 -8.79
C GLU A 373 5.38 0.11 -9.70
N ALA A 374 5.05 0.44 -10.96
CA ALA A 374 4.64 -0.56 -11.95
C ALA A 374 5.74 -1.57 -12.24
N PHE A 375 7.00 -1.15 -12.32
CA PHE A 375 8.14 -2.05 -12.53
C PHE A 375 8.38 -2.96 -11.32
N ASP A 376 8.17 -2.49 -10.11
CA ASP A 376 8.20 -3.32 -8.91
C ASP A 376 7.07 -4.35 -8.92
N ALA A 377 5.87 -3.96 -9.34
CA ALA A 377 4.77 -4.90 -9.55
C ALA A 377 5.11 -5.96 -10.61
N MET A 378 5.76 -5.58 -11.73
CA MET A 378 6.21 -6.52 -12.76
C MET A 378 7.24 -7.53 -12.25
N GLN A 379 8.04 -7.21 -11.21
CA GLN A 379 8.95 -8.19 -10.62
C GLN A 379 8.18 -9.32 -9.93
N ILE A 380 7.08 -9.00 -9.28
CA ILE A 380 6.23 -9.95 -8.56
C ILE A 380 5.31 -10.70 -9.52
N ASP A 381 4.72 -10.01 -10.49
CA ASP A 381 3.81 -10.58 -11.47
C ASP A 381 4.52 -11.53 -12.47
N ALA A 382 5.84 -11.41 -12.59
CA ALA A 382 6.70 -12.32 -13.35
C ALA A 382 6.96 -13.67 -12.67
N LEU A 383 6.52 -13.84 -11.41
CA LEU A 383 6.64 -15.11 -10.69
C LEU A 383 5.58 -16.12 -11.14
N GLY A 384 5.82 -17.40 -10.87
CA GLY A 384 4.81 -18.46 -10.98
C GLY A 384 3.77 -18.36 -9.87
N ALA A 385 4.23 -18.06 -8.64
CA ALA A 385 3.37 -17.79 -7.49
C ALA A 385 2.76 -16.38 -7.59
N GLY A 386 1.70 -16.24 -8.37
CA GLY A 386 1.04 -14.96 -8.63
C GLY A 386 -0.48 -15.07 -8.59
N ARG A 387 -1.14 -13.95 -8.84
CA ARG A 387 -2.59 -13.85 -8.97
C ARG A 387 -2.98 -12.82 -10.04
N PRO A 388 -4.16 -12.89 -10.63
CA PRO A 388 -4.72 -11.79 -11.42
C PRO A 388 -5.01 -10.57 -10.52
N ILE A 389 -5.27 -9.41 -11.10
CA ILE A 389 -5.74 -8.22 -10.37
C ILE A 389 -7.12 -8.52 -9.78
N HIS A 390 -8.07 -8.94 -10.61
CA HIS A 390 -9.42 -9.34 -10.23
C HIS A 390 -9.41 -10.84 -9.87
N GLU A 391 -9.38 -11.14 -8.60
CA GLU A 391 -9.37 -12.49 -8.05
C GLU A 391 -10.62 -12.75 -7.24
N LYS A 392 -11.20 -13.95 -7.39
CA LYS A 392 -12.40 -14.33 -6.64
C LYS A 392 -12.06 -14.60 -5.17
N ILE A 393 -12.61 -13.78 -4.30
CA ILE A 393 -12.44 -13.89 -2.84
C ILE A 393 -13.62 -14.64 -2.22
N THR A 394 -13.34 -15.82 -1.70
CA THR A 394 -14.35 -16.75 -1.14
C THR A 394 -14.23 -16.96 0.36
N SER A 395 -13.21 -16.39 1.01
CA SER A 395 -13.00 -16.48 2.45
C SER A 395 -12.36 -15.24 3.01
N ASP A 396 -12.61 -14.95 4.30
CA ASP A 396 -12.02 -13.82 5.03
C ASP A 396 -10.48 -13.82 4.96
N ALA A 397 -9.83 -15.00 5.03
CA ALA A 397 -8.38 -15.15 5.01
C ALA A 397 -7.70 -14.62 3.72
N ASN A 398 -8.43 -14.50 2.62
CA ASN A 398 -7.89 -14.05 1.34
C ASN A 398 -8.11 -12.55 1.09
N ILE A 399 -8.91 -11.87 1.91
CA ILE A 399 -9.26 -10.46 1.68
C ILE A 399 -8.00 -9.58 1.77
N ASP A 400 -7.26 -9.69 2.86
CA ASP A 400 -6.07 -8.84 3.09
C ASP A 400 -4.93 -9.15 2.11
N ALA A 401 -4.89 -10.35 1.52
CA ALA A 401 -3.93 -10.69 0.48
C ALA A 401 -4.16 -9.93 -0.84
N ALA A 402 -5.34 -9.37 -1.04
CA ALA A 402 -5.67 -8.52 -2.20
C ALA A 402 -5.02 -7.13 -2.14
N PHE A 403 -4.56 -6.67 -0.97
CA PHE A 403 -3.88 -5.38 -0.80
C PHE A 403 -2.36 -5.55 -1.02
N ASP A 404 -1.95 -5.73 -2.25
CA ASP A 404 -0.54 -5.94 -2.64
C ASP A 404 -0.15 -5.14 -3.88
N GLN A 405 1.11 -5.25 -4.31
CA GLN A 405 1.64 -4.57 -5.49
C GLN A 405 0.91 -4.92 -6.80
N ILE A 406 0.16 -6.02 -6.86
CA ILE A 406 -0.65 -6.35 -8.04
C ILE A 406 -1.87 -5.44 -8.10
N THR A 407 -2.51 -5.19 -6.98
CA THR A 407 -3.64 -4.25 -6.89
C THR A 407 -3.18 -2.80 -7.12
N TYR A 408 -2.15 -2.34 -6.42
CA TYR A 408 -1.69 -0.94 -6.52
C TYR A 408 -0.87 -0.69 -7.80
N GLY A 409 0.28 -1.33 -7.94
CA GLY A 409 1.24 -1.04 -9.01
C GLY A 409 0.81 -1.56 -10.38
N LYS A 410 0.43 -2.85 -10.51
CA LYS A 410 -0.08 -3.38 -11.80
C LYS A 410 -1.40 -2.72 -12.15
N GLY A 411 -2.35 -2.68 -11.20
CA GLY A 411 -3.68 -2.13 -11.44
C GLY A 411 -3.63 -0.65 -11.82
N GLY A 412 -2.90 0.18 -11.05
CA GLY A 412 -2.72 1.60 -11.35
C GLY A 412 -2.08 1.84 -12.72
N GLN A 413 -1.08 1.03 -13.11
CA GLN A 413 -0.46 1.15 -14.41
C GLN A 413 -1.35 0.67 -15.57
N VAL A 414 -2.19 -0.34 -15.35
CA VAL A 414 -3.20 -0.75 -16.35
C VAL A 414 -4.22 0.36 -16.56
N VAL A 415 -4.66 1.04 -15.50
CA VAL A 415 -5.50 2.24 -15.58
C VAL A 415 -4.78 3.34 -16.37
N ALA A 416 -3.52 3.64 -16.06
CA ALA A 416 -2.70 4.63 -16.77
C ALA A 416 -2.54 4.29 -18.26
N MET A 417 -2.26 3.02 -18.58
CA MET A 417 -2.10 2.53 -19.96
C MET A 417 -3.37 2.74 -20.78
N ILE A 418 -4.53 2.41 -20.22
CA ILE A 418 -5.83 2.57 -20.90
C ILE A 418 -6.20 4.06 -21.01
N ALA A 419 -5.97 4.87 -19.98
CA ALA A 419 -6.17 6.31 -20.04
C ALA A 419 -5.31 6.95 -21.13
N ALA A 420 -4.05 6.52 -21.25
CA ALA A 420 -3.14 6.99 -22.30
C ALA A 420 -3.57 6.51 -23.71
N TYR A 421 -4.15 5.31 -23.84
CA TYR A 421 -4.63 4.76 -25.12
C TYR A 421 -5.91 5.48 -25.61
N LEU A 422 -6.90 5.66 -24.72
CA LEU A 422 -8.17 6.31 -25.04
C LEU A 422 -8.04 7.82 -25.25
N GLY A 423 -7.07 8.43 -24.61
CA GLY A 423 -6.97 9.87 -24.40
C GLY A 423 -7.74 10.32 -23.15
N GLU A 424 -7.22 11.38 -22.56
CA GLU A 424 -7.64 11.85 -21.24
C GLU A 424 -9.13 12.20 -21.12
N GLU A 425 -9.68 12.89 -22.13
CA GLU A 425 -11.07 13.34 -22.09
C GLU A 425 -12.03 12.17 -22.05
N LYS A 426 -11.87 11.19 -22.95
CA LYS A 426 -12.75 10.01 -23.01
C LYS A 426 -12.66 9.16 -21.75
N PHE A 427 -11.45 8.99 -21.21
CA PHE A 427 -11.28 8.23 -19.98
C PHE A 427 -11.96 8.93 -18.80
N ARG A 428 -11.75 10.24 -18.63
CA ARG A 428 -12.38 11.06 -17.60
C ARG A 428 -13.91 11.05 -17.73
N ASP A 429 -14.45 11.14 -18.93
CA ASP A 429 -15.89 11.10 -19.16
C ASP A 429 -16.47 9.73 -18.76
N GLY A 430 -15.75 8.63 -19.02
CA GLY A 430 -16.12 7.30 -18.55
C GLY A 430 -16.13 7.18 -17.02
N VAL A 431 -15.13 7.77 -16.34
CA VAL A 431 -15.10 7.84 -14.88
C VAL A 431 -16.27 8.64 -14.32
N ARG A 432 -16.56 9.81 -14.89
CA ARG A 432 -17.71 10.65 -14.49
C ARG A 432 -19.04 9.95 -14.71
N LEU A 433 -19.18 9.23 -15.82
CA LEU A 433 -20.37 8.41 -16.12
C LEU A 433 -20.56 7.30 -15.08
N HIS A 434 -19.46 6.62 -14.68
CA HIS A 434 -19.48 5.61 -13.63
C HIS A 434 -19.93 6.19 -12.29
N MET A 435 -19.35 7.33 -11.87
CA MET A 435 -19.74 8.03 -10.65
C MET A 435 -21.19 8.46 -10.64
N GLN A 436 -21.73 8.86 -11.79
CA GLN A 436 -23.13 9.24 -11.93
C GLN A 436 -24.07 8.02 -11.85
N ARG A 437 -23.72 6.90 -12.49
CA ARG A 437 -24.55 5.68 -12.56
C ARG A 437 -24.71 5.00 -11.20
N TYR A 438 -23.67 5.00 -10.39
CA TYR A 438 -23.61 4.21 -9.15
C TYR A 438 -23.51 5.07 -7.89
N HIS A 439 -23.87 6.35 -7.97
CA HIS A 439 -23.76 7.32 -6.90
C HIS A 439 -24.43 6.82 -5.60
N HIS A 440 -23.68 6.83 -4.49
CA HIS A 440 -24.01 6.26 -3.18
C HIS A 440 -24.36 4.76 -3.17
N GLY A 441 -24.05 4.06 -4.26
CA GLY A 441 -24.26 2.62 -4.41
C GLY A 441 -22.98 1.80 -4.38
N ASN A 442 -23.12 0.58 -4.86
CA ASN A 442 -22.02 -0.36 -5.07
C ASN A 442 -21.84 -0.61 -6.57
N ALA A 443 -20.60 -0.89 -6.98
CA ALA A 443 -20.30 -1.24 -8.35
C ALA A 443 -19.35 -2.45 -8.44
N THR A 444 -19.36 -3.11 -9.60
CA THR A 444 -18.47 -4.21 -9.94
C THR A 444 -17.47 -3.78 -11.01
N THR A 445 -16.42 -4.59 -11.20
CA THR A 445 -15.45 -4.47 -12.29
C THR A 445 -16.14 -4.33 -13.65
N ASP A 446 -17.14 -5.18 -13.96
CA ASP A 446 -17.85 -5.15 -15.23
C ASP A 446 -18.58 -3.82 -15.46
N GLN A 447 -19.23 -3.31 -14.42
CA GLN A 447 -19.94 -2.03 -14.46
C GLN A 447 -19.03 -0.83 -14.68
N PHE A 448 -17.81 -0.88 -14.15
CA PHE A 448 -16.81 0.15 -14.45
C PHE A 448 -16.33 0.07 -15.91
N PHE A 449 -16.03 -1.13 -16.36
CA PHE A 449 -15.60 -1.36 -17.75
C PHE A 449 -16.66 -0.94 -18.76
N ASP A 450 -17.93 -1.26 -18.49
CA ASP A 450 -19.06 -0.82 -19.35
C ASP A 450 -19.15 0.72 -19.40
N SER A 451 -18.94 1.40 -18.28
CA SER A 451 -18.95 2.87 -18.27
C SER A 451 -17.82 3.48 -19.10
N LEU A 452 -16.61 2.87 -19.06
CA LEU A 452 -15.49 3.30 -19.91
C LEU A 452 -15.74 3.01 -21.41
N ALA A 453 -16.27 1.82 -21.75
CA ALA A 453 -16.55 1.44 -23.13
C ALA A 453 -17.63 2.31 -23.76
N ASP A 454 -18.68 2.64 -23.00
CA ASP A 454 -19.75 3.53 -23.45
C ASP A 454 -19.23 4.94 -23.76
N ALA A 455 -18.41 5.50 -22.86
CA ALA A 455 -17.82 6.83 -23.09
C ALA A 455 -16.80 6.85 -24.23
N ALA A 456 -16.01 5.77 -24.38
CA ALA A 456 -15.02 5.66 -25.44
C ALA A 456 -15.62 5.38 -26.81
N HIS A 457 -16.83 4.80 -26.89
CA HIS A 457 -17.43 4.21 -28.08
C HIS A 457 -16.52 3.17 -28.75
N ASP A 458 -15.72 2.43 -27.98
CA ASP A 458 -14.80 1.39 -28.45
C ASP A 458 -14.83 0.15 -27.52
N PRO A 459 -15.57 -0.90 -27.90
CA PRO A 459 -15.67 -2.11 -27.07
C PRO A 459 -14.36 -2.92 -26.98
N ARG A 460 -13.35 -2.65 -27.83
CA ARG A 460 -12.05 -3.34 -27.78
C ARG A 460 -11.27 -2.98 -26.50
N VAL A 461 -11.58 -1.84 -25.88
CA VAL A 461 -11.04 -1.41 -24.58
C VAL A 461 -11.38 -2.41 -23.50
N LEU A 462 -12.61 -2.93 -23.48
CA LEU A 462 -13.05 -3.99 -22.56
C LEU A 462 -12.17 -5.23 -22.67
N ALA A 463 -11.96 -5.74 -23.88
CA ALA A 463 -11.17 -6.93 -24.12
C ALA A 463 -9.70 -6.72 -23.70
N SER A 464 -9.15 -5.52 -23.92
CA SER A 464 -7.81 -5.15 -23.45
C SER A 464 -7.74 -5.15 -21.93
N LEU A 465 -8.63 -4.43 -21.23
CA LEU A 465 -8.69 -4.37 -19.78
C LEU A 465 -8.79 -5.77 -19.15
N ARG A 466 -9.74 -6.59 -19.61
CA ARG A 466 -9.89 -7.97 -19.11
C ARG A 466 -8.64 -8.81 -19.30
N SER A 467 -7.94 -8.66 -20.44
CA SER A 467 -6.72 -9.43 -20.67
C SER A 467 -5.60 -9.15 -19.67
N PHE A 468 -5.60 -7.98 -19.01
CA PHE A 468 -4.64 -7.64 -17.96
C PHE A 468 -5.20 -7.92 -16.55
N VAL A 469 -6.48 -7.65 -16.35
CA VAL A 469 -7.12 -7.68 -15.04
C VAL A 469 -7.43 -9.12 -14.61
N ASP A 470 -7.89 -9.97 -15.55
CA ASP A 470 -8.27 -11.35 -15.27
C ASP A 470 -7.12 -12.35 -15.45
N GLN A 471 -5.90 -11.88 -15.77
CA GLN A 471 -4.73 -12.74 -16.00
C GLN A 471 -3.50 -12.28 -15.21
N GLN A 472 -2.77 -13.27 -14.73
CA GLN A 472 -1.45 -13.11 -14.12
C GLN A 472 -0.37 -13.01 -15.20
N GLY A 473 0.69 -12.27 -14.92
CA GLY A 473 1.94 -12.25 -15.69
C GLY A 473 2.18 -10.94 -16.42
N VAL A 474 3.42 -10.80 -16.89
CA VAL A 474 3.94 -9.61 -17.59
C VAL A 474 4.13 -9.94 -19.06
N PRO A 475 3.53 -9.18 -19.98
CA PRO A 475 3.84 -9.31 -21.41
C PRO A 475 5.29 -8.93 -21.71
N LEU A 476 5.95 -9.71 -22.58
CA LEU A 476 7.21 -9.35 -23.25
C LEU A 476 6.91 -9.10 -24.72
N VAL A 477 7.04 -7.85 -25.17
CA VAL A 477 6.85 -7.42 -26.55
C VAL A 477 8.22 -7.41 -27.23
N THR A 478 8.44 -8.31 -28.19
CA THR A 478 9.68 -8.34 -28.97
C THR A 478 9.48 -7.65 -30.31
N LEU A 479 10.24 -6.59 -30.54
CA LEU A 479 10.17 -5.79 -31.77
C LEU A 479 11.26 -6.21 -32.76
N LYS A 480 10.89 -6.31 -34.04
CA LYS A 480 11.80 -6.61 -35.15
C LYS A 480 11.54 -5.71 -36.35
N ARG A 481 12.59 -5.34 -37.05
CA ARG A 481 12.45 -4.70 -38.40
C ARG A 481 12.35 -5.76 -39.48
N GLU A 482 11.28 -5.73 -40.23
CA GLU A 482 11.05 -6.65 -41.33
C GLU A 482 10.54 -5.88 -42.56
N GLY A 483 11.20 -6.02 -43.71
CA GLY A 483 10.74 -5.44 -44.99
C GLY A 483 10.53 -3.92 -44.97
N GLY A 484 11.26 -3.17 -44.13
CA GLY A 484 11.09 -1.72 -44.00
C GLY A 484 10.00 -1.30 -42.99
N GLY A 485 9.23 -2.26 -42.45
CA GLY A 485 8.23 -2.06 -41.39
C GLY A 485 8.74 -2.50 -40.02
N LEU A 486 7.88 -2.34 -39.01
CA LEU A 486 8.11 -2.83 -37.65
C LEU A 486 7.05 -3.91 -37.35
N THR A 487 7.52 -5.07 -36.86
CA THR A 487 6.65 -6.12 -36.32
C THR A 487 6.89 -6.30 -34.83
N ALA A 488 5.83 -6.67 -34.11
CA ALA A 488 5.90 -7.07 -32.72
C ALA A 488 5.38 -8.49 -32.54
N SER A 489 6.03 -9.27 -31.68
CA SER A 489 5.50 -10.52 -31.13
C SER A 489 5.37 -10.40 -29.63
N GLN A 490 4.39 -11.11 -29.05
CA GLN A 490 4.19 -11.15 -27.61
C GLN A 490 4.43 -12.54 -27.03
N SER A 491 4.96 -12.58 -25.82
CA SER A 491 5.11 -13.77 -24.98
C SER A 491 4.98 -13.38 -23.51
N ARG A 492 4.83 -14.36 -22.61
CA ARG A 492 4.96 -14.10 -21.19
C ARG A 492 6.44 -13.95 -20.80
N TYR A 493 6.79 -12.86 -20.11
CA TYR A 493 8.11 -12.70 -19.53
C TYR A 493 8.36 -13.74 -18.43
N ALA A 494 9.58 -14.28 -18.38
CA ALA A 494 10.01 -15.24 -17.37
C ALA A 494 11.46 -14.98 -16.95
N TYR A 495 11.75 -15.19 -15.67
CA TYR A 495 13.12 -15.19 -15.15
C TYR A 495 13.94 -16.35 -15.71
N PHE A 496 15.28 -16.24 -15.71
CA PHE A 496 16.19 -17.28 -16.13
C PHE A 496 15.89 -18.64 -15.50
N GLY A 497 15.66 -19.64 -16.35
CA GLY A 497 15.36 -21.02 -15.95
C GLY A 497 13.96 -21.22 -15.34
N SER A 498 13.08 -20.21 -15.34
CA SER A 498 11.68 -20.39 -15.02
C SER A 498 10.91 -20.92 -16.23
N ASN A 499 9.98 -21.85 -15.98
CA ASN A 499 9.07 -22.40 -16.98
C ASN A 499 7.62 -22.05 -16.59
N LEU A 500 7.07 -21.04 -17.25
CA LEU A 500 5.74 -20.51 -16.98
C LEU A 500 4.77 -20.84 -18.12
N PRO A 501 3.47 -21.00 -17.84
CA PRO A 501 2.45 -21.18 -18.89
C PRO A 501 2.46 -20.01 -19.87
N ALA A 502 2.26 -20.30 -21.14
CA ALA A 502 2.07 -19.29 -22.17
C ALA A 502 0.78 -18.50 -21.89
N THR A 503 0.87 -17.19 -22.00
CA THR A 503 -0.26 -16.27 -21.82
C THR A 503 -0.25 -15.26 -22.97
N GLN A 504 -1.43 -14.85 -23.42
CA GLN A 504 -1.61 -13.84 -24.45
C GLN A 504 -2.49 -12.71 -23.91
N TRP A 505 -2.12 -11.48 -24.27
CA TRP A 505 -2.84 -10.25 -23.91
C TRP A 505 -3.32 -9.52 -25.17
N ILE A 506 -4.18 -8.53 -24.97
CA ILE A 506 -4.51 -7.52 -25.96
C ILE A 506 -3.80 -6.25 -25.51
N ILE A 507 -2.64 -5.97 -26.12
CA ILE A 507 -1.69 -4.96 -25.64
C ILE A 507 -1.79 -3.68 -26.46
N PRO A 508 -2.10 -2.51 -25.87
CA PRO A 508 -1.90 -1.21 -26.51
C PRO A 508 -0.40 -0.91 -26.64
N VAL A 509 0.23 -1.38 -27.70
CA VAL A 509 1.66 -1.12 -27.96
C VAL A 509 1.79 0.27 -28.57
N CYS A 510 2.35 1.20 -27.78
CA CYS A 510 2.63 2.56 -28.23
C CYS A 510 4.13 2.74 -28.42
N VAL A 511 4.54 3.09 -29.64
CA VAL A 511 5.92 3.38 -29.97
C VAL A 511 6.10 4.86 -30.29
N ARG A 512 7.30 5.40 -30.04
CA ARG A 512 7.68 6.74 -30.44
C ARG A 512 8.92 6.72 -31.34
N ARG A 513 8.89 7.54 -32.38
CA ARG A 513 10.05 7.87 -33.21
C ARG A 513 10.13 9.39 -33.35
N ALA A 514 11.24 9.97 -32.97
CA ALA A 514 11.37 11.44 -32.82
C ALA A 514 10.21 12.00 -31.98
N ALA A 515 9.40 12.91 -32.52
CA ALA A 515 8.25 13.50 -31.84
C ALA A 515 6.90 12.77 -32.10
N VAL A 516 6.90 11.72 -32.94
CA VAL A 516 5.66 11.07 -33.37
C VAL A 516 5.39 9.82 -32.54
N ARG A 517 4.27 9.81 -31.84
CA ARG A 517 3.74 8.64 -31.14
C ARG A 517 2.72 7.92 -32.03
N SER A 518 2.83 6.60 -32.11
CA SER A 518 1.87 5.73 -32.80
C SER A 518 1.49 4.57 -31.88
N CYS A 519 0.22 4.23 -31.80
CA CYS A 519 -0.28 3.13 -30.98
C CYS A 519 -0.99 2.08 -31.86
N THR A 520 -0.71 0.82 -31.62
CA THR A 520 -1.33 -0.33 -32.27
C THR A 520 -1.81 -1.30 -31.20
N LEU A 521 -3.05 -1.78 -31.33
CA LEU A 521 -3.57 -2.82 -30.44
C LEU A 521 -3.08 -4.19 -30.92
N LEU A 522 -2.15 -4.80 -30.20
CA LEU A 522 -1.61 -6.14 -30.48
C LEU A 522 -2.53 -7.19 -29.85
N ASP A 523 -3.48 -7.70 -30.62
CA ASP A 523 -4.49 -8.69 -30.20
C ASP A 523 -4.15 -10.14 -30.62
N LYS A 524 -3.02 -10.33 -31.32
CA LYS A 524 -2.51 -11.62 -31.84
C LYS A 524 -1.13 -11.92 -31.27
N PRO A 525 -0.63 -13.17 -31.39
CA PRO A 525 0.73 -13.52 -31.00
C PRO A 525 1.81 -12.68 -31.69
N SER A 526 1.55 -12.18 -32.90
CA SER A 526 2.40 -11.24 -33.60
C SER A 526 1.58 -10.41 -34.60
N GLY A 527 2.10 -9.22 -34.95
CA GLY A 527 1.46 -8.32 -35.91
C GLY A 527 2.36 -7.14 -36.27
N ALA A 528 1.99 -6.46 -37.35
CA ALA A 528 2.62 -5.20 -37.74
C ALA A 528 2.31 -4.09 -36.72
N ILE A 529 3.30 -3.30 -36.38
CA ILE A 529 3.17 -2.14 -35.49
C ILE A 529 3.38 -0.87 -36.29
N GLU A 530 2.45 0.06 -36.14
CA GLU A 530 2.58 1.37 -36.73
C GLU A 530 3.70 2.15 -36.03
N ALA A 531 4.71 2.59 -36.79
CA ALA A 531 5.84 3.38 -36.29
C ALA A 531 6.17 4.51 -37.24
N ARG A 532 5.40 5.58 -37.16
CA ARG A 532 5.56 6.78 -38.00
C ARG A 532 6.79 7.60 -37.57
N GLY A 533 7.38 8.34 -38.48
CA GLY A 533 8.52 9.21 -38.24
C GLY A 533 9.88 8.51 -38.42
N ASP A 534 10.95 9.26 -38.23
CA ASP A 534 12.34 8.81 -38.38
C ASP A 534 13.06 8.71 -37.04
N GLY A 535 14.23 8.03 -37.03
CA GLY A 535 15.07 7.93 -35.84
C GLY A 535 14.89 6.62 -35.05
N VAL A 536 15.39 6.62 -33.82
CA VAL A 536 15.37 5.48 -32.91
C VAL A 536 13.92 5.15 -32.52
N VAL A 537 13.61 3.87 -32.50
CA VAL A 537 12.32 3.37 -32.00
C VAL A 537 12.37 3.27 -30.49
N VAL A 538 11.43 3.95 -29.82
CA VAL A 538 11.19 3.80 -28.38
C VAL A 538 9.94 2.94 -28.18
N PRO A 539 10.08 1.71 -27.67
CA PRO A 539 8.98 0.72 -27.71
C PRO A 539 7.84 0.94 -26.73
N ASN A 540 8.05 1.74 -25.69
CA ASN A 540 7.03 2.07 -24.69
C ASN A 540 6.95 3.59 -24.54
N ALA A 541 6.22 4.22 -25.46
CA ALA A 541 6.08 5.68 -25.52
C ALA A 541 5.45 6.25 -24.24
N GLY A 542 6.18 7.15 -23.58
CA GLY A 542 5.79 7.75 -22.30
C GLY A 542 6.03 6.84 -21.08
N GLY A 543 6.36 5.57 -21.25
CA GLY A 543 6.53 4.60 -20.16
C GLY A 543 5.23 4.04 -19.58
N TRP A 544 4.06 4.33 -20.20
CA TRP A 544 2.75 4.00 -19.61
C TRP A 544 2.28 2.56 -19.83
N GLY A 545 2.93 1.79 -20.75
CA GLY A 545 2.52 0.41 -21.05
C GLY A 545 2.93 -0.55 -19.93
N TYR A 546 2.00 -1.39 -19.46
CA TYR A 546 2.30 -2.49 -18.56
C TYR A 546 2.83 -3.69 -19.35
N TYR A 547 4.03 -3.56 -19.91
CA TYR A 547 4.78 -4.62 -20.60
C TYR A 547 6.26 -4.31 -20.64
N ARG A 548 7.08 -5.34 -20.71
CA ARG A 548 8.51 -5.28 -21.01
C ARG A 548 8.74 -5.46 -22.50
N PHE A 549 9.84 -4.95 -23.01
CA PHE A 549 10.16 -5.10 -24.42
C PHE A 549 11.57 -5.67 -24.62
N ASP A 550 11.78 -6.27 -25.79
CA ASP A 550 13.07 -6.75 -26.27
C ASP A 550 13.21 -6.38 -27.76
N MET A 551 14.46 -6.31 -28.23
CA MET A 551 14.76 -5.95 -29.61
C MET A 551 16.15 -6.47 -30.03
N ASP A 552 16.47 -6.37 -31.31
CA ASP A 552 17.76 -6.80 -31.82
C ASP A 552 18.92 -6.00 -31.19
N PRO A 553 20.14 -6.59 -31.07
CA PRO A 553 21.29 -5.93 -30.43
C PRO A 553 21.67 -4.57 -31.01
N ALA A 554 21.48 -4.37 -32.31
CA ALA A 554 21.77 -3.10 -32.99
C ALA A 554 20.77 -2.01 -32.54
N GLU A 555 19.47 -2.35 -32.47
CA GLU A 555 18.42 -1.45 -31.98
C GLU A 555 18.61 -1.12 -30.50
N TRP A 556 18.98 -2.10 -29.66
CA TRP A 556 19.37 -1.87 -28.26
C TRP A 556 20.53 -0.88 -28.15
N SER A 557 21.58 -1.04 -28.97
CA SER A 557 22.74 -0.13 -28.95
C SER A 557 22.34 1.31 -29.31
N ALA A 558 21.48 1.46 -30.33
CA ALA A 558 20.98 2.77 -30.74
C ALA A 558 20.09 3.40 -29.62
N LEU A 559 19.24 2.60 -28.98
CA LEU A 559 18.37 3.06 -27.90
C LEU A 559 19.15 3.45 -26.63
N ILE A 560 20.18 2.68 -26.26
CA ILE A 560 21.10 3.00 -25.15
C ILE A 560 21.81 4.33 -25.40
N ALA A 561 22.25 4.58 -26.62
CA ALA A 561 22.91 5.83 -26.98
C ALA A 561 21.94 7.03 -26.93
N ALA A 562 20.67 6.84 -27.29
CA ALA A 562 19.63 7.87 -27.25
C ALA A 562 19.06 8.11 -25.84
N ALA A 563 19.21 7.17 -24.92
CA ALA A 563 18.56 7.15 -23.60
C ALA A 563 18.70 8.46 -22.78
N PRO A 564 19.85 9.16 -22.76
CA PRO A 564 19.98 10.42 -21.99
C PRO A 564 19.07 11.56 -22.45
N THR A 565 18.50 11.47 -23.64
CA THR A 565 17.66 12.50 -24.27
C THR A 565 16.18 12.13 -24.32
N LEU A 566 15.83 10.94 -23.83
CA LEU A 566 14.45 10.47 -23.77
C LEU A 566 13.68 11.21 -22.66
N PRO A 567 12.36 11.38 -22.79
CA PRO A 567 11.50 11.68 -21.65
C PRO A 567 11.71 10.69 -20.52
N GLU A 568 11.63 11.14 -19.29
CA GLU A 568 12.01 10.36 -18.11
C GLU A 568 11.29 8.99 -18.04
N GLY A 569 9.98 8.94 -18.24
CA GLY A 569 9.23 7.68 -18.22
C GLY A 569 9.67 6.67 -19.30
N GLU A 570 10.08 7.15 -20.46
CA GLU A 570 10.64 6.30 -21.52
C GLU A 570 12.02 5.78 -21.15
N ALA A 571 12.86 6.63 -20.54
CA ALA A 571 14.18 6.28 -20.06
C ALA A 571 14.13 5.18 -18.97
N LEU A 572 13.16 5.29 -18.06
CA LEU A 572 12.86 4.27 -17.04
C LEU A 572 12.40 2.95 -17.69
N ALA A 573 11.50 3.00 -18.68
CA ALA A 573 11.04 1.80 -19.40
C ALA A 573 12.18 1.10 -20.14
N VAL A 574 13.13 1.85 -20.72
CA VAL A 574 14.35 1.31 -21.33
C VAL A 574 15.21 0.60 -20.30
N THR A 575 15.38 1.22 -19.15
CA THR A 575 16.15 0.63 -18.04
C THR A 575 15.51 -0.67 -17.56
N ASP A 576 14.20 -0.64 -17.21
CA ASP A 576 13.53 -1.85 -16.73
C ASP A 576 13.61 -3.01 -17.75
N SER A 577 13.34 -2.73 -19.03
CA SER A 577 13.31 -3.76 -20.06
C SER A 577 14.70 -4.39 -20.31
N LEU A 578 15.77 -3.59 -20.29
CA LEU A 578 17.13 -4.14 -20.43
C LEU A 578 17.54 -4.96 -19.19
N TRP A 579 17.21 -4.50 -17.99
CA TRP A 579 17.46 -5.27 -16.77
C TRP A 579 16.61 -6.55 -16.71
N ALA A 580 15.38 -6.50 -17.18
CA ALA A 580 14.55 -7.69 -17.31
C ALA A 580 15.15 -8.70 -18.31
N SER A 581 15.67 -8.23 -19.46
CA SER A 581 16.40 -9.06 -20.43
C SER A 581 17.65 -9.70 -19.79
N PHE A 582 18.36 -8.97 -18.91
CA PHE A 582 19.49 -9.51 -18.15
C PHE A 582 19.02 -10.60 -17.17
N TYR A 583 18.00 -10.38 -16.38
CA TYR A 583 17.48 -11.39 -15.44
C TYR A 583 16.81 -12.60 -16.14
N ALA A 584 16.42 -12.44 -17.40
CA ALA A 584 16.03 -13.56 -18.27
C ALA A 584 17.23 -14.32 -18.87
N GLY A 585 18.47 -13.86 -18.62
CA GLY A 585 19.73 -14.46 -19.11
C GLY A 585 20.11 -14.10 -20.53
N LYS A 586 19.42 -13.12 -21.15
CA LYS A 586 19.64 -12.69 -22.55
C LYS A 586 20.66 -11.55 -22.66
N ALA A 587 20.42 -10.43 -21.97
CA ALA A 587 21.37 -9.31 -21.92
C ALA A 587 22.57 -9.64 -21.04
N ARG A 588 23.69 -8.94 -21.27
CA ARG A 588 24.97 -9.13 -20.56
C ARG A 588 25.32 -7.90 -19.74
N PHE A 589 26.12 -8.06 -18.68
CA PHE A 589 26.56 -6.99 -17.79
C PHE A 589 27.17 -5.76 -18.50
N PRO A 590 28.00 -5.90 -19.55
CA PRO A 590 28.52 -4.73 -20.27
C PRO A 590 27.47 -3.82 -20.87
N GLN A 591 26.30 -4.36 -21.29
CA GLN A 591 25.18 -3.56 -21.80
C GLN A 591 24.53 -2.74 -20.66
N LEU A 592 24.39 -3.32 -19.46
CA LEU A 592 23.90 -2.61 -18.27
C LEU A 592 24.86 -1.50 -17.85
N ALA A 593 26.17 -1.77 -17.86
CA ALA A 593 27.20 -0.77 -17.56
C ALA A 593 27.21 0.37 -18.60
N ALA A 594 27.01 0.04 -19.89
CA ALA A 594 26.90 1.05 -20.95
C ALA A 594 25.65 1.93 -20.76
N LEU A 595 24.49 1.34 -20.44
CA LEU A 595 23.27 2.07 -20.14
C LEU A 595 23.45 2.96 -18.90
N ALA A 596 24.05 2.43 -17.81
CA ALA A 596 24.31 3.20 -16.60
C ALA A 596 25.19 4.44 -16.87
N ARG A 597 26.26 4.29 -17.69
CA ARG A 597 27.12 5.40 -18.11
C ARG A 597 26.37 6.44 -18.93
N SER A 598 25.54 5.99 -19.86
CA SER A 598 24.71 6.84 -20.70
C SER A 598 23.69 7.62 -19.84
N MET A 599 22.97 6.91 -18.98
CA MET A 599 21.90 7.48 -18.16
C MET A 599 22.37 8.39 -17.02
N ALA A 600 23.60 8.23 -16.51
CA ALA A 600 24.14 9.11 -15.46
C ALA A 600 24.16 10.60 -15.86
N ALA A 601 24.12 10.91 -17.16
CA ALA A 601 24.02 12.25 -17.68
C ALA A 601 22.58 12.79 -17.79
N HIS A 602 21.57 11.94 -17.61
CA HIS A 602 20.16 12.34 -17.74
C HIS A 602 19.82 13.50 -16.80
N PRO A 603 19.00 14.48 -17.24
CA PRO A 603 18.67 15.65 -16.41
C PRO A 603 17.77 15.30 -15.22
N ALA A 604 16.82 14.36 -15.36
CA ALA A 604 15.88 13.94 -14.33
C ALA A 604 16.49 12.90 -13.37
N SER A 605 16.19 13.05 -12.09
CA SER A 605 16.82 12.27 -11.01
C SER A 605 16.54 10.77 -11.11
N ASN A 606 15.28 10.36 -11.27
CA ASN A 606 14.93 8.94 -11.29
C ASN A 606 15.63 8.21 -12.45
N ALA A 607 15.55 8.75 -13.66
CA ALA A 607 16.22 8.16 -14.84
C ALA A 607 17.74 8.09 -14.68
N ALA A 608 18.37 9.15 -14.12
CA ALA A 608 19.82 9.17 -13.91
C ALA A 608 20.30 8.09 -12.92
N LEU A 609 19.48 7.73 -11.94
CA LEU A 609 19.87 6.96 -10.76
C LEU A 609 19.37 5.52 -10.73
N ASP A 610 18.30 5.18 -11.46
CA ASP A 610 17.70 3.83 -11.44
C ASP A 610 18.72 2.73 -11.73
N ASN A 611 19.55 2.92 -12.77
CA ASN A 611 20.64 1.96 -13.06
C ASN A 611 21.63 1.80 -11.89
N GLY A 612 21.98 2.87 -11.20
CA GLY A 612 22.87 2.84 -10.03
C GLY A 612 22.28 2.06 -8.87
N THR A 613 21.00 2.26 -8.62
CA THR A 613 20.24 1.51 -7.60
C THR A 613 20.18 0.02 -7.92
N ARG A 614 19.91 -0.34 -9.17
CA ARG A 614 19.91 -1.74 -9.63
C ARG A 614 21.29 -2.37 -9.58
N LEU A 615 22.36 -1.64 -9.95
CA LEU A 615 23.74 -2.10 -9.80
C LEU A 615 24.08 -2.38 -8.32
N ARG A 616 23.74 -1.47 -7.40
CA ARG A 616 23.88 -1.71 -5.94
C ARG A 616 23.15 -2.99 -5.51
N GLY A 617 22.01 -3.30 -6.13
CA GLY A 617 21.28 -4.53 -5.93
C GLY A 617 22.08 -5.81 -6.25
N LEU A 618 22.92 -5.78 -7.29
CA LEU A 618 23.80 -6.92 -7.62
C LEU A 618 24.82 -7.20 -6.50
N LEU A 619 25.42 -6.14 -5.94
CA LEU A 619 26.33 -6.27 -4.81
C LEU A 619 25.62 -6.84 -3.57
N ARG A 620 24.46 -6.30 -3.25
CA ARG A 620 23.65 -6.75 -2.10
C ARG A 620 23.25 -8.22 -2.19
N ARG A 621 22.92 -8.70 -3.39
CA ARG A 621 22.50 -10.11 -3.64
C ARG A 621 23.70 -11.07 -3.81
N GLY A 622 24.94 -10.58 -3.76
CA GLY A 622 26.14 -11.39 -3.89
C GLY A 622 26.42 -11.90 -5.29
N LEU A 623 25.95 -11.17 -6.34
CA LEU A 623 26.33 -11.44 -7.73
C LEU A 623 27.72 -10.88 -8.08
N ILE A 624 28.26 -10.02 -7.24
CA ILE A 624 29.63 -9.50 -7.31
C ILE A 624 30.45 -10.22 -6.23
N SER A 625 31.50 -10.92 -6.62
CA SER A 625 32.37 -11.60 -5.69
C SER A 625 33.17 -10.61 -4.83
N ASP A 626 33.65 -11.04 -3.66
CA ASP A 626 34.47 -10.21 -2.78
C ASP A 626 35.74 -9.70 -3.52
N ALA A 627 36.37 -10.54 -4.36
CA ALA A 627 37.54 -10.16 -5.16
C ALA A 627 37.20 -9.09 -6.23
N ALA A 628 35.99 -9.05 -6.76
CA ALA A 628 35.52 -8.06 -7.74
C ALA A 628 34.93 -6.79 -7.09
N THR A 629 34.62 -6.82 -5.79
CA THR A 629 34.00 -5.71 -5.08
C THR A 629 34.79 -4.39 -5.17
N PRO A 630 36.11 -4.32 -5.05
CA PRO A 630 36.86 -3.07 -5.21
C PRO A 630 36.70 -2.47 -6.61
N ALA A 631 36.78 -3.32 -7.67
CA ALA A 631 36.58 -2.87 -9.05
C ALA A 631 35.16 -2.40 -9.30
N PHE A 632 34.17 -3.06 -8.69
CA PHE A 632 32.76 -2.65 -8.77
C PHE A 632 32.50 -1.30 -8.07
N ARG A 633 33.09 -1.08 -6.88
CA ARG A 633 33.01 0.21 -6.20
C ARG A 633 33.59 1.33 -7.03
N LYS A 634 34.76 1.08 -7.62
CA LYS A 634 35.38 2.01 -8.56
C LYS A 634 34.47 2.30 -9.76
N LEU A 635 33.82 1.28 -10.34
CA LEU A 635 32.87 1.46 -11.44
C LEU A 635 31.73 2.42 -11.06
N ILE A 636 31.15 2.29 -9.86
CA ILE A 636 30.10 3.21 -9.37
C ILE A 636 30.64 4.65 -9.27
N VAL A 637 31.83 4.84 -8.69
CA VAL A 637 32.47 6.16 -8.59
C VAL A 637 32.78 6.74 -9.97
N ASP A 638 33.31 5.93 -10.90
CA ASP A 638 33.63 6.37 -12.26
C ASP A 638 32.38 6.80 -13.07
N ILE A 639 31.24 6.16 -12.83
CA ILE A 639 29.99 6.48 -13.54
C ILE A 639 29.33 7.76 -12.94
N TYR A 640 29.18 7.83 -11.61
CA TYR A 640 28.34 8.83 -10.96
C TYR A 640 29.13 9.98 -10.33
N GLY A 641 30.40 9.78 -10.01
CA GLY A 641 31.28 10.80 -9.42
C GLY A 641 31.40 12.07 -10.24
N PRO A 642 31.61 12.02 -11.58
CA PRO A 642 31.71 13.24 -12.40
C PRO A 642 30.47 14.12 -12.34
N LYS A 643 29.27 13.53 -12.32
CA LYS A 643 28.01 14.28 -12.20
C LYS A 643 27.87 14.89 -10.80
N LEU A 644 28.25 14.15 -9.74
CA LEU A 644 28.24 14.67 -8.38
C LEU A 644 29.20 15.85 -8.21
N VAL A 645 30.38 15.82 -8.81
CA VAL A 645 31.30 16.96 -8.82
C VAL A 645 30.67 18.19 -9.48
N GLN A 646 29.94 18.02 -10.60
CA GLN A 646 29.22 19.11 -11.27
C GLN A 646 28.06 19.67 -10.42
N LEU A 647 27.35 18.80 -9.66
CA LEU A 647 26.28 19.22 -8.75
C LEU A 647 26.84 19.98 -7.55
N GLY A 648 28.07 19.67 -7.13
CA GLY A 648 28.66 20.14 -5.87
C GLY A 648 28.03 19.42 -4.67
N PHE A 649 28.77 19.36 -3.56
CA PHE A 649 28.27 18.76 -2.31
C PHE A 649 28.81 19.49 -1.08
N ASP A 650 27.86 19.98 -0.28
CA ASP A 650 28.06 20.50 1.06
C ASP A 650 26.92 19.97 1.95
N PRO A 651 27.20 19.28 3.07
CA PRO A 651 26.17 18.72 3.95
C PRO A 651 25.43 19.77 4.80
N ALA A 652 25.89 21.02 4.87
CA ALA A 652 25.34 22.04 5.74
C ALA A 652 23.92 22.48 5.32
N VAL A 653 23.09 22.79 6.32
CA VAL A 653 21.71 23.29 6.12
C VAL A 653 21.73 24.54 5.23
N GLY A 654 20.91 24.51 4.18
CA GLY A 654 20.73 25.64 3.27
C GLY A 654 21.83 25.83 2.22
N ALA A 655 22.90 25.03 2.23
CA ALA A 655 23.96 25.09 1.22
C ALA A 655 23.43 24.92 -0.21
N HIS A 656 22.33 24.18 -0.37
CA HIS A 656 21.67 23.89 -1.64
C HIS A 656 20.21 24.41 -1.70
N ALA A 657 19.90 25.48 -0.95
CA ALA A 657 18.54 26.02 -0.85
C ALA A 657 17.96 26.50 -2.19
N SER A 658 18.81 26.99 -3.10
CA SER A 658 18.41 27.48 -4.43
C SER A 658 18.11 26.39 -5.45
N ASP A 659 18.39 25.11 -5.14
CA ASP A 659 18.12 24.02 -6.06
C ASP A 659 16.62 23.70 -6.17
N THR A 660 16.21 23.25 -7.35
CA THR A 660 14.89 22.66 -7.54
C THR A 660 14.76 21.35 -6.73
N PRO A 661 13.55 20.93 -6.38
CA PRO A 661 13.34 19.67 -5.68
C PRO A 661 14.01 18.45 -6.36
N ASP A 662 13.87 18.33 -7.68
CA ASP A 662 14.51 17.25 -8.45
C ASP A 662 16.05 17.30 -8.37
N ARG A 663 16.65 18.51 -8.43
CA ARG A 663 18.10 18.66 -8.29
C ARG A 663 18.59 18.34 -6.87
N LYS A 664 17.80 18.65 -5.82
CA LYS A 664 18.08 18.26 -4.44
C LYS A 664 18.07 16.73 -4.30
N LYS A 665 17.01 16.09 -4.84
CA LYS A 665 16.90 14.63 -4.87
C LYS A 665 18.08 13.99 -5.63
N LEU A 666 18.36 14.48 -6.85
CA LEU A 666 19.49 13.99 -7.65
C LEU A 666 20.81 14.02 -6.87
N ARG A 667 21.11 15.13 -6.16
CA ARG A 667 22.32 15.25 -5.34
C ARG A 667 22.32 14.25 -4.18
N SER A 668 21.23 14.19 -3.42
CA SER A 668 21.11 13.31 -2.26
C SER A 668 21.35 11.85 -2.66
N ASP A 669 20.67 11.40 -3.70
CA ASP A 669 20.74 10.02 -4.16
C ASP A 669 22.12 9.70 -4.78
N MET A 670 22.75 10.65 -5.49
CA MET A 670 24.12 10.48 -5.98
C MET A 670 25.14 10.42 -4.84
N VAL A 671 24.97 11.24 -3.80
CA VAL A 671 25.81 11.15 -2.59
C VAL A 671 25.64 9.78 -1.93
N GLN A 672 24.41 9.31 -1.79
CA GLN A 672 24.13 7.96 -1.25
C GLN A 672 24.78 6.85 -2.10
N LEU A 673 24.75 6.97 -3.41
CA LEU A 673 25.32 5.98 -4.32
C LEU A 673 26.85 5.98 -4.28
N VAL A 674 27.46 7.16 -4.36
CA VAL A 674 28.94 7.32 -4.41
C VAL A 674 29.59 7.07 -3.05
N ALA A 675 29.06 7.65 -1.97
CA ALA A 675 29.58 7.46 -0.61
C ALA A 675 29.21 6.08 -0.03
N GLY A 676 27.97 5.59 -0.29
CA GLY A 676 27.50 4.31 0.23
C GLY A 676 27.99 3.12 -0.59
N ALA A 677 27.46 2.93 -1.81
CA ALA A 677 27.80 1.79 -2.67
C ALA A 677 29.21 1.90 -3.27
N GLY A 678 29.63 3.09 -3.67
CA GLY A 678 30.98 3.37 -4.19
C GLY A 678 32.06 3.38 -3.11
N GLY A 679 31.71 3.76 -1.88
CA GLY A 679 32.64 3.81 -0.75
C GLY A 679 33.66 4.95 -0.85
N ASP A 680 33.31 6.08 -1.50
CA ASP A 680 34.23 7.23 -1.62
C ASP A 680 34.62 7.78 -0.25
N ALA A 681 35.92 7.69 0.08
CA ALA A 681 36.43 8.02 1.40
C ALA A 681 36.28 9.52 1.73
N THR A 682 36.39 10.39 0.73
CA THR A 682 36.30 11.86 0.92
C THR A 682 34.89 12.28 1.25
N LEU A 683 33.91 11.74 0.54
CA LEU A 683 32.50 12.02 0.81
C LEU A 683 32.07 11.43 2.17
N ARG A 684 32.51 10.20 2.49
CA ARG A 684 32.22 9.59 3.79
C ARG A 684 32.75 10.45 4.92
N ALA A 685 34.00 10.89 4.86
CA ALA A 685 34.61 11.74 5.89
C ALA A 685 33.85 13.08 6.09
N LYS A 686 33.37 13.70 4.99
CA LYS A 686 32.55 14.92 5.10
C LYS A 686 31.20 14.68 5.78
N LEU A 687 30.54 13.56 5.44
CA LEU A 687 29.24 13.17 6.00
C LEU A 687 29.34 12.83 7.49
N THR A 688 30.34 12.02 7.89
CA THR A 688 30.54 11.64 9.29
C THR A 688 30.96 12.84 10.17
N ALA A 689 31.79 13.75 9.64
CA ALA A 689 32.11 15.00 10.35
C ALA A 689 30.88 15.91 10.55
N ALA A 690 29.97 15.99 9.58
CA ALA A 690 28.73 16.75 9.70
C ALA A 690 27.76 16.09 10.72
N ALA A 691 27.69 14.73 10.74
CA ALA A 691 26.91 14.01 11.73
C ALA A 691 27.43 14.25 13.16
N ASP A 692 28.75 14.22 13.36
CA ASP A 692 29.38 14.51 14.65
C ASP A 692 29.06 15.94 15.15
N ALA A 693 29.22 16.93 14.27
CA ALA A 693 28.92 18.34 14.60
C ALA A 693 27.44 18.52 14.97
N TYR A 694 26.55 17.89 14.22
CA TYR A 694 25.11 17.93 14.51
C TYR A 694 24.78 17.30 15.86
N LEU A 695 25.31 16.10 16.14
CA LEU A 695 25.09 15.41 17.41
C LEU A 695 25.69 16.17 18.61
N ALA A 696 26.74 16.98 18.37
CA ALA A 696 27.34 17.88 19.36
C ALA A 696 26.54 19.18 19.57
N GLY A 697 25.46 19.43 18.78
CA GLY A 697 24.54 20.55 18.97
C GLY A 697 24.58 21.63 17.88
N ASP A 698 25.38 21.49 16.82
CA ASP A 698 25.35 22.39 15.66
C ASP A 698 24.24 21.99 14.70
N ALA A 699 23.03 22.52 14.92
CA ALA A 699 21.86 22.23 14.11
C ALA A 699 22.00 22.64 12.62
N LYS A 700 23.02 23.41 12.25
CA LYS A 700 23.27 23.83 10.86
C LYS A 700 24.28 22.96 10.13
N ALA A 701 24.97 22.06 10.83
CA ALA A 701 26.02 21.24 10.26
C ALA A 701 25.52 20.19 9.26
N LEU A 702 24.24 19.75 9.40
CA LEU A 702 23.70 18.61 8.65
C LEU A 702 22.28 18.90 8.16
N ASP A 703 22.14 19.01 6.82
CA ASP A 703 20.84 19.13 6.16
C ASP A 703 20.03 17.84 6.28
N PRO A 704 18.72 17.89 6.58
CA PRO A 704 17.86 16.71 6.70
C PRO A 704 17.95 15.73 5.53
N GLN A 705 18.17 16.20 4.30
CA GLN A 705 18.33 15.33 3.13
C GLN A 705 19.50 14.34 3.21
N PHE A 706 20.56 14.68 3.94
CA PHE A 706 21.74 13.82 4.09
C PHE A 706 21.81 13.11 5.43
N ALA A 707 20.91 13.44 6.35
CA ALA A 707 21.04 13.09 7.76
C ALA A 707 21.00 11.57 7.98
N GLN A 708 20.08 10.85 7.34
CA GLN A 708 20.00 9.39 7.48
C GLN A 708 21.30 8.71 6.99
N LEU A 709 21.83 9.12 5.83
CA LEU A 709 23.08 8.56 5.30
C LEU A 709 24.27 8.91 6.22
N ALA A 710 24.41 10.17 6.58
CA ALA A 710 25.53 10.64 7.41
C ALA A 710 25.58 9.90 8.76
N LEU A 711 24.45 9.81 9.45
CA LEU A 711 24.34 9.07 10.71
C LEU A 711 24.58 7.57 10.53
N SER A 712 24.08 6.97 9.44
CA SER A 712 24.31 5.53 9.20
C SER A 712 25.78 5.20 8.95
N LEU A 713 26.50 6.04 8.20
CA LEU A 713 27.93 5.89 7.97
C LEU A 713 28.76 6.09 9.26
N ASP A 714 28.39 7.07 10.05
CA ASP A 714 29.04 7.36 11.32
C ASP A 714 28.81 6.22 12.35
N ILE A 715 27.59 5.67 12.40
CA ILE A 715 27.27 4.47 13.21
C ILE A 715 28.00 3.23 12.67
N GLU A 716 28.17 3.09 11.33
CA GLU A 716 28.95 1.99 10.75
C GLU A 716 30.39 1.99 11.30
N ASP A 717 31.00 3.18 11.41
CA ASP A 717 32.38 3.35 11.81
C ASP A 717 32.56 3.27 13.35
N LYS A 718 31.65 3.88 14.14
CA LYS A 718 31.75 4.00 15.61
C LYS A 718 30.98 2.93 16.41
N GLY A 719 30.11 2.18 15.73
CA GLY A 719 29.42 1.01 16.30
C GLY A 719 28.37 1.32 17.35
N VAL A 720 28.22 0.37 18.29
CA VAL A 720 27.14 0.36 19.31
C VAL A 720 27.10 1.61 20.21
N PRO A 721 28.23 2.21 20.64
CA PRO A 721 28.19 3.39 21.50
C PRO A 721 27.45 4.57 20.84
N LEU A 722 27.72 4.83 19.54
CA LEU A 722 27.04 5.89 18.80
C LEU A 722 25.60 5.52 18.50
N ALA A 723 25.32 4.26 18.12
CA ALA A 723 23.95 3.78 17.89
C ALA A 723 23.05 3.99 19.12
N LYS A 724 23.55 3.73 20.33
CA LYS A 724 22.83 4.01 21.57
C LYS A 724 22.56 5.50 21.76
N THR A 725 23.53 6.35 21.50
CA THR A 725 23.37 7.81 21.60
C THR A 725 22.29 8.32 20.66
N VAL A 726 22.29 7.86 19.40
CA VAL A 726 21.28 8.23 18.40
C VAL A 726 19.89 7.70 18.79
N ALA A 727 19.79 6.47 19.30
CA ALA A 727 18.55 5.90 19.76
C ALA A 727 17.94 6.71 20.92
N GLU A 728 18.72 7.03 21.95
CA GLU A 728 18.25 7.80 23.11
C GLU A 728 17.82 9.22 22.74
N LYS A 729 18.55 9.90 21.83
CA LYS A 729 18.15 11.21 21.31
C LYS A 729 16.83 11.14 20.51
N GLY A 730 16.65 10.09 19.69
CA GLY A 730 15.41 9.84 18.97
C GLY A 730 14.23 9.58 19.92
N LEU A 731 14.43 8.77 20.94
CA LEU A 731 13.42 8.46 21.95
C LEU A 731 13.06 9.67 22.83
N ALA A 732 14.02 10.56 23.11
CA ALA A 732 13.75 11.79 23.86
C ALA A 732 12.78 12.74 23.12
N GLY A 733 12.68 12.61 21.79
CA GLY A 733 11.68 13.28 20.97
C GLY A 733 11.82 14.80 20.87
N GLN A 734 12.88 15.39 21.43
CA GLN A 734 13.12 16.84 21.42
C GLN A 734 13.58 17.36 20.06
N ASP A 735 14.26 16.50 19.30
CA ASP A 735 14.74 16.78 17.96
C ASP A 735 13.80 16.14 16.93
N PRO A 736 13.04 16.93 16.13
CA PRO A 736 12.10 16.38 15.16
C PRO A 736 12.77 15.47 14.11
N MET A 737 13.98 15.82 13.65
CA MET A 737 14.71 15.02 12.67
C MET A 737 15.13 13.67 13.26
N LEU A 738 15.78 13.64 14.43
CA LEU A 738 16.20 12.39 15.06
C LEU A 738 15.00 11.51 15.47
N ARG A 739 13.89 12.11 15.92
CA ARG A 739 12.66 11.37 16.19
C ARG A 739 12.19 10.56 14.98
N GLN A 740 12.34 11.11 13.78
CA GLN A 740 11.88 10.48 12.55
C GLN A 740 12.88 9.45 12.00
N ILE A 741 14.19 9.74 12.00
CA ILE A 741 15.18 8.96 11.23
C ILE A 741 16.14 8.11 12.08
N ALA A 742 16.18 8.25 13.41
CA ALA A 742 17.18 7.58 14.27
C ALA A 742 17.22 6.06 14.04
N PHE A 743 16.07 5.39 14.02
CA PHE A 743 15.99 3.94 13.88
C PHE A 743 16.27 3.48 12.44
N GLN A 744 15.95 4.30 11.45
CA GLN A 744 16.30 4.07 10.05
C GLN A 744 17.83 4.14 9.87
N ALA A 745 18.49 5.15 10.44
CA ALA A 745 19.95 5.30 10.39
C ALA A 745 20.68 4.14 11.11
N ILE A 746 20.19 3.71 12.28
CA ILE A 746 20.70 2.55 13.00
C ILE A 746 20.63 1.29 12.13
N GLY A 747 19.47 1.01 11.53
CA GLY A 747 19.27 -0.14 10.64
C GLY A 747 20.13 -0.08 9.37
N ALA A 748 20.26 1.11 8.77
CA ALA A 748 21.02 1.33 7.54
C ALA A 748 22.55 1.29 7.74
N SER A 749 23.06 1.32 9.00
CA SER A 749 24.49 1.28 9.29
C SER A 749 25.21 0.03 8.74
N GLY A 750 24.48 -1.08 8.59
CA GLY A 750 25.07 -2.35 8.12
C GLY A 750 26.14 -2.91 9.08
N ASN A 751 26.23 -2.44 10.32
CA ASN A 751 27.18 -2.91 11.30
C ASN A 751 26.62 -4.14 12.06
N PRO A 752 27.32 -5.31 12.01
CA PRO A 752 26.83 -6.53 12.63
C PRO A 752 26.66 -6.46 14.16
N GLU A 753 27.50 -5.70 14.86
CA GLU A 753 27.40 -5.54 16.32
C GLU A 753 26.18 -4.68 16.69
N VAL A 754 25.94 -3.61 15.92
CA VAL A 754 24.74 -2.76 16.06
C VAL A 754 23.46 -3.57 15.81
N ALA A 755 23.46 -4.42 14.78
CA ALA A 755 22.33 -5.30 14.51
C ALA A 755 22.06 -6.27 15.67
N ARG A 756 23.11 -6.94 16.20
CA ARG A 756 22.96 -7.84 17.37
C ARG A 756 22.44 -7.10 18.60
N TRP A 757 22.99 -5.93 18.89
CA TRP A 757 22.52 -5.11 19.99
C TRP A 757 21.06 -4.71 19.84
N PHE A 758 20.68 -4.10 18.73
CA PHE A 758 19.32 -3.60 18.51
C PHE A 758 18.27 -4.72 18.55
N LEU A 759 18.55 -5.85 17.87
CA LEU A 759 17.65 -7.00 17.85
C LEU A 759 17.61 -7.73 19.21
N GLY A 760 18.68 -7.66 20.02
CA GLY A 760 18.69 -8.13 21.41
C GLY A 760 17.77 -7.31 22.32
N ASP A 761 17.72 -6.00 22.11
CA ASP A 761 16.89 -5.06 22.86
C ASP A 761 15.51 -4.83 22.22
N PHE A 762 15.12 -5.65 21.23
CA PHE A 762 13.91 -5.49 20.42
C PHE A 762 12.60 -5.37 21.23
N LYS A 763 12.58 -5.94 22.43
CA LYS A 763 11.43 -5.91 23.35
C LYS A 763 11.38 -4.67 24.25
N ASP A 764 12.35 -3.74 24.16
CA ASP A 764 12.30 -2.49 24.93
C ASP A 764 11.00 -1.75 24.63
N PRO A 765 10.11 -1.53 25.62
CA PRO A 765 8.80 -0.91 25.39
C PRO A 765 8.89 0.55 24.90
N ARG A 766 10.04 1.19 25.06
CA ARG A 766 10.27 2.56 24.59
C ARG A 766 10.45 2.65 23.08
N LEU A 767 10.88 1.54 22.41
CA LEU A 767 11.10 1.53 20.98
C LEU A 767 9.77 1.68 20.21
N PRO A 768 9.68 2.67 19.31
CA PRO A 768 8.50 2.85 18.49
C PRO A 768 8.27 1.62 17.59
N GLN A 769 7.02 1.24 17.40
CA GLN A 769 6.63 0.10 16.56
C GLN A 769 7.18 0.22 15.14
N ILE A 770 6.96 1.37 14.50
CA ILE A 770 7.48 1.70 13.16
C ILE A 770 9.02 1.70 13.14
N GLY A 771 9.67 2.20 14.20
CA GLY A 771 11.13 2.19 14.32
C GLY A 771 11.72 0.77 14.32
N ARG A 772 11.07 -0.17 15.03
CA ARG A 772 11.44 -1.59 15.00
C ARG A 772 11.36 -2.18 13.61
N LEU A 773 10.25 -1.88 12.91
CA LEU A 773 10.01 -2.38 11.56
C LEU A 773 11.07 -1.88 10.58
N TYR A 774 11.31 -0.58 10.52
CA TYR A 774 12.26 0.04 9.59
C TYR A 774 13.71 -0.39 9.87
N ALA A 775 14.13 -0.43 11.14
CA ALA A 775 15.47 -0.89 11.48
C ALA A 775 15.69 -2.35 11.05
N THR A 776 14.72 -3.24 11.32
CA THR A 776 14.83 -4.66 10.95
C THR A 776 14.84 -4.86 9.43
N ALA A 777 13.97 -4.16 8.70
CA ALA A 777 13.96 -4.18 7.23
C ALA A 777 15.29 -3.72 6.64
N SER A 778 15.88 -2.66 7.21
CA SER A 778 17.17 -2.13 6.78
C SER A 778 18.32 -3.11 7.06
N PHE A 779 18.34 -3.79 8.21
CA PHE A 779 19.32 -4.86 8.49
C PHE A 779 19.19 -6.03 7.53
N LEU A 780 17.98 -6.44 7.13
CA LEU A 780 17.76 -7.45 6.09
C LEU A 780 18.25 -7.00 4.72
N GLY A 781 18.22 -5.70 4.43
CA GLY A 781 18.70 -5.11 3.21
C GLY A 781 20.22 -5.12 3.03
N SER A 782 21.00 -5.26 4.10
CA SER A 782 22.47 -5.25 4.06
C SER A 782 23.05 -6.67 4.03
N SER A 783 23.98 -6.96 3.11
CA SER A 783 24.67 -8.26 3.05
C SER A 783 25.44 -8.63 4.33
N ARG A 784 25.87 -7.63 5.12
CA ARG A 784 26.63 -7.82 6.37
C ARG A 784 25.77 -8.16 7.59
N THR A 785 24.50 -7.76 7.59
CA THR A 785 23.60 -7.92 8.76
C THR A 785 22.39 -8.81 8.46
N ARG A 786 22.18 -9.15 7.20
CA ARG A 786 21.02 -9.90 6.70
C ARG A 786 20.80 -11.22 7.43
N ASP A 787 21.85 -12.01 7.60
CA ASP A 787 21.75 -13.33 8.24
C ASP A 787 21.37 -13.17 9.72
N ILE A 788 21.93 -12.18 10.42
CA ILE A 788 21.58 -11.86 11.81
C ILE A 788 20.10 -11.48 11.93
N ALA A 789 19.63 -10.58 11.06
CA ALA A 789 18.25 -10.13 11.07
C ALA A 789 17.27 -11.24 10.63
N SER A 790 17.65 -12.03 9.62
CA SER A 790 16.86 -13.18 9.16
C SER A 790 16.71 -14.24 10.24
N ASP A 791 17.81 -14.59 10.93
CA ASP A 791 17.79 -15.55 12.04
C ASP A 791 16.92 -15.06 13.19
N PHE A 792 17.05 -13.78 13.55
CA PHE A 792 16.21 -13.16 14.58
C PHE A 792 14.72 -13.23 14.22
N MET A 793 14.35 -12.78 13.03
CA MET A 793 12.95 -12.78 12.60
C MET A 793 12.36 -14.18 12.53
N LEU A 794 13.07 -15.14 11.93
CA LEU A 794 12.58 -16.53 11.79
C LEU A 794 12.47 -17.24 13.15
N THR A 795 13.28 -16.85 14.13
CA THR A 795 13.25 -17.41 15.50
C THR A 795 12.16 -16.76 16.35
N ASN A 796 11.92 -15.46 16.17
CA ASN A 796 11.05 -14.64 17.00
C ASN A 796 9.86 -14.06 16.22
N PHE A 797 9.35 -14.76 15.21
CA PHE A 797 8.34 -14.22 14.28
C PHE A 797 7.09 -13.70 15.01
N ASP A 798 6.55 -14.45 15.97
CA ASP A 798 5.40 -14.01 16.76
C ASP A 798 5.66 -12.71 17.52
N THR A 799 6.87 -12.58 18.11
CA THR A 799 7.28 -11.35 18.82
C THR A 799 7.42 -10.19 17.83
N PHE A 800 8.04 -10.45 16.68
CA PHE A 800 8.21 -9.47 15.63
C PHE A 800 6.86 -9.02 15.06
N SER A 801 5.98 -9.95 14.71
CA SER A 801 4.64 -9.67 14.20
C SER A 801 3.83 -8.81 15.18
N LYS A 802 3.75 -9.20 16.45
CA LYS A 802 3.03 -8.43 17.49
C LYS A 802 3.64 -7.04 17.71
N ALA A 803 4.96 -6.96 17.79
CA ALA A 803 5.66 -5.69 18.01
C ALA A 803 5.61 -4.73 16.81
N SER A 804 5.26 -5.23 15.64
CA SER A 804 5.12 -4.47 14.39
C SER A 804 3.66 -4.15 14.03
N GLY A 805 2.71 -4.37 14.95
CA GLY A 805 1.29 -4.12 14.74
C GLY A 805 0.49 -5.33 14.28
N GLY A 806 1.00 -6.52 14.55
CA GLY A 806 0.59 -7.83 14.06
C GLY A 806 -0.90 -8.07 13.92
N GLY A 807 -1.35 -8.23 12.68
CA GLY A 807 -2.71 -8.53 12.24
C GLY A 807 -2.95 -8.06 10.81
N GLY A 808 -3.98 -8.60 10.16
CA GLY A 808 -4.47 -8.12 8.87
C GLY A 808 -3.42 -8.08 7.74
N ILE A 809 -3.44 -7.00 7.00
CA ILE A 809 -2.59 -6.77 5.81
C ILE A 809 -1.09 -6.96 6.12
N PHE A 810 -0.63 -6.59 7.32
CA PHE A 810 0.79 -6.69 7.66
C PHE A 810 1.27 -8.15 7.77
N SER A 811 0.51 -9.05 8.37
CA SER A 811 0.92 -10.46 8.55
C SER A 811 1.06 -11.18 7.20
N SER A 812 0.15 -10.93 6.27
CA SER A 812 0.18 -11.50 4.91
C SER A 812 1.37 -11.03 4.09
N GLN A 813 1.94 -9.85 4.38
CA GLN A 813 3.06 -9.23 3.66
C GLN A 813 4.44 -9.43 4.32
N ALA A 814 4.49 -9.89 5.56
CA ALA A 814 5.75 -10.00 6.32
C ALA A 814 6.82 -10.89 5.64
N ALA A 815 6.40 -11.92 4.90
CA ALA A 815 7.30 -12.79 4.15
C ALA A 815 8.12 -12.04 3.06
N ARG A 816 7.61 -10.91 2.55
CA ARG A 816 8.30 -10.08 1.53
C ARG A 816 9.63 -9.51 2.03
N MET A 817 9.79 -9.32 3.33
CA MET A 817 11.03 -8.83 3.92
C MET A 817 12.24 -9.74 3.63
N PHE A 818 11.98 -11.01 3.31
CA PHE A 818 13.02 -11.99 2.96
C PHE A 818 13.39 -12.02 1.47
N ASN A 819 12.74 -11.25 0.59
CA ASN A 819 12.98 -11.24 -0.87
C ASN A 819 14.44 -10.89 -1.26
N GLY A 820 15.19 -10.26 -0.34
CA GLY A 820 16.61 -9.94 -0.51
C GLY A 820 17.57 -11.13 -0.36
N LEU A 821 17.13 -12.27 0.18
CA LEU A 821 17.90 -13.50 0.29
C LEU A 821 18.14 -14.11 -1.09
N CYS A 822 19.25 -14.87 -1.25
CA CYS A 822 19.65 -15.36 -2.57
C CYS A 822 20.41 -16.70 -2.47
N THR A 823 19.89 -17.68 -1.70
CA THR A 823 20.37 -19.08 -1.64
C THR A 823 19.18 -20.02 -1.46
N ASN A 824 19.32 -21.27 -1.94
CA ASN A 824 18.28 -22.27 -1.80
C ASN A 824 18.04 -22.65 -0.33
N GLU A 825 19.10 -22.71 0.48
CA GLU A 825 19.01 -23.01 1.92
C GLU A 825 18.21 -21.93 2.65
N ALA A 826 18.36 -20.65 2.27
CA ALA A 826 17.58 -19.56 2.83
C ALA A 826 16.10 -19.69 2.45
N ALA A 827 15.78 -20.05 1.20
CA ALA A 827 14.42 -20.29 0.75
C ALA A 827 13.75 -21.42 1.55
N ASP A 828 14.46 -22.54 1.72
CA ASP A 828 13.95 -23.69 2.48
C ASP A 828 13.73 -23.36 3.96
N ARG A 829 14.64 -22.61 4.58
CA ARG A 829 14.55 -22.17 5.96
C ARG A 829 13.37 -21.22 6.18
N VAL A 830 13.19 -20.21 5.30
CA VAL A 830 12.05 -19.27 5.35
C VAL A 830 10.74 -20.04 5.21
N ASN A 831 10.64 -20.94 4.22
CA ASN A 831 9.45 -21.76 4.01
C ASN A 831 9.11 -22.65 5.21
N ALA A 832 10.11 -23.37 5.73
CA ALA A 832 9.91 -24.29 6.85
C ALA A 832 9.48 -23.59 8.16
N LYS A 833 9.95 -22.36 8.39
CA LYS A 833 9.65 -21.59 9.59
C LYS A 833 8.33 -20.83 9.54
N LEU A 834 8.00 -20.24 8.39
CA LEU A 834 6.83 -19.38 8.28
C LEU A 834 5.55 -20.12 7.89
N ARG A 835 5.64 -21.17 7.05
CA ARG A 835 4.44 -21.89 6.58
C ARG A 835 3.56 -22.45 7.71
N PRO A 836 4.07 -23.06 8.80
CA PRO A 836 3.25 -23.50 9.90
C PRO A 836 2.51 -22.38 10.65
N GLN A 837 2.95 -21.13 10.52
CA GLN A 837 2.37 -19.98 11.20
C GLN A 837 1.23 -19.33 10.39
N LEU A 838 1.11 -19.67 9.09
CA LEU A 838 0.09 -19.15 8.18
C LEU A 838 -1.07 -20.14 7.95
N VAL A 839 -1.40 -20.96 8.94
CA VAL A 839 -2.41 -22.04 8.80
C VAL A 839 -3.81 -21.51 8.46
N ASN A 840 -4.14 -20.31 8.91
CA ASN A 840 -5.44 -19.67 8.68
C ASN A 840 -5.33 -18.42 7.79
N ASP A 841 -4.15 -18.16 7.22
CA ASP A 841 -3.87 -16.97 6.41
C ASP A 841 -3.47 -17.36 4.98
N SER A 842 -3.48 -16.39 4.07
CA SER A 842 -2.99 -16.59 2.72
C SER A 842 -1.49 -16.90 2.71
N THR A 843 -1.08 -17.97 2.02
CA THR A 843 0.34 -18.34 1.85
C THR A 843 0.99 -17.65 0.65
N LEU A 844 0.25 -16.87 -0.14
CA LEU A 844 0.72 -16.27 -1.40
C LEU A 844 1.99 -15.42 -1.22
N GLY A 845 2.03 -14.59 -0.17
CA GLY A 845 3.21 -13.78 0.14
C GLY A 845 4.47 -14.61 0.42
N LEU A 846 4.32 -15.73 1.12
CA LEU A 846 5.40 -16.67 1.40
C LEU A 846 5.84 -17.41 0.13
N ASP A 847 4.90 -17.88 -0.68
CA ASP A 847 5.20 -18.60 -1.93
C ASP A 847 5.97 -17.71 -2.90
N ARG A 848 5.60 -16.43 -3.02
CA ARG A 848 6.34 -15.40 -3.80
C ARG A 848 7.74 -15.16 -3.26
N ALA A 849 7.89 -15.04 -1.95
CA ALA A 849 9.21 -14.83 -1.32
C ALA A 849 10.13 -16.02 -1.58
N VAL A 850 9.66 -17.23 -1.37
CA VAL A 850 10.42 -18.48 -1.61
C VAL A 850 10.83 -18.59 -3.08
N GLU A 851 9.91 -18.32 -4.01
CA GLU A 851 10.21 -18.35 -5.46
C GLU A 851 11.22 -17.27 -5.84
N SER A 852 11.08 -16.05 -5.33
CA SER A 852 12.02 -14.94 -5.57
C SER A 852 13.43 -15.28 -5.09
N ILE A 853 13.56 -15.87 -3.90
CA ILE A 853 14.85 -16.30 -3.34
C ILE A 853 15.47 -17.37 -4.23
N ARG A 854 14.70 -18.37 -4.65
CA ARG A 854 15.17 -19.46 -5.53
C ARG A 854 15.55 -18.97 -6.93
N ASN A 855 14.79 -18.05 -7.52
CA ASN A 855 15.12 -17.42 -8.80
C ASN A 855 16.42 -16.63 -8.70
N CYS A 856 16.62 -15.88 -7.60
CA CYS A 856 17.88 -15.20 -7.31
C CYS A 856 19.04 -16.18 -7.19
N ALA A 857 18.92 -17.26 -6.43
CA ALA A 857 19.95 -18.28 -6.26
C ALA A 857 20.34 -18.92 -7.59
N ARG A 858 19.36 -19.37 -8.38
CA ARG A 858 19.58 -19.96 -9.72
C ARG A 858 20.31 -19.00 -10.65
N PHE A 859 19.90 -17.74 -10.67
CA PHE A 859 20.53 -16.73 -11.51
C PHE A 859 21.97 -16.42 -11.03
N LYS A 860 22.18 -16.31 -9.71
CA LYS A 860 23.49 -16.11 -9.10
C LYS A 860 24.44 -17.25 -9.45
N ASP A 861 24.04 -18.52 -9.29
CA ASP A 861 24.85 -19.69 -9.59
C ASP A 861 25.29 -19.72 -11.06
N ALA A 862 24.39 -19.31 -11.97
CA ALA A 862 24.65 -19.28 -13.40
C ALA A 862 25.48 -18.08 -13.87
N LYS A 863 25.32 -16.90 -13.23
CA LYS A 863 25.79 -15.62 -13.80
C LYS A 863 26.77 -14.82 -12.95
N ALA A 864 26.95 -15.12 -11.66
CA ALA A 864 27.83 -14.32 -10.80
C ALA A 864 29.29 -14.33 -11.26
N GLY A 865 29.77 -15.46 -11.80
CA GLY A 865 31.14 -15.58 -12.37
C GLY A 865 31.31 -14.68 -13.60
N GLU A 866 30.39 -14.70 -14.55
CA GLU A 866 30.36 -13.83 -15.74
C GLU A 866 30.31 -12.35 -15.37
N VAL A 867 29.46 -11.99 -14.43
CA VAL A 867 29.27 -10.60 -13.95
C VAL A 867 30.57 -10.11 -13.29
N SER A 868 31.12 -10.90 -12.37
CA SER A 868 32.36 -10.54 -11.66
C SER A 868 33.58 -10.41 -12.60
N ALA A 869 33.69 -11.29 -13.61
CA ALA A 869 34.74 -11.20 -14.63
C ALA A 869 34.58 -9.92 -15.47
N ALA A 870 33.36 -9.61 -15.93
CA ALA A 870 33.07 -8.38 -16.70
C ALA A 870 33.37 -7.09 -15.90
N VAL A 871 33.14 -7.10 -14.58
CA VAL A 871 33.45 -5.96 -13.69
C VAL A 871 34.94 -5.68 -13.62
N VAL A 872 35.77 -6.72 -13.59
CA VAL A 872 37.24 -6.58 -13.56
C VAL A 872 37.86 -6.47 -14.94
N GLY A 873 37.09 -6.41 -16.01
CA GLY A 873 37.54 -6.23 -17.38
C GLY A 873 38.17 -7.51 -18.00
N LYS A 874 37.68 -8.68 -17.56
CA LYS A 874 38.12 -10.01 -18.08
C LYS A 874 37.03 -10.66 -18.96
#